data_d851fb3593ec1e7dcb1ac434c0980a39
#
_entry.id   d851fb3593ec1e7dcb1ac434c0980a39
#
_cell.length_a   1.000
_cell.length_b   1.000
_cell.length_c   1.000
_cell.angle_alpha   90.00
_cell.angle_beta   90.00
_cell.angle_gamma   90.00
#
_symmetry.space_group_name_H-M   'P 1'
#
loop_
_entity.id
_entity.type
_entity.pdbx_description
1 polymer ?
#
loop_
_entity_poly.entity_id
_entity_poly.type
_entity_poly.pdbx_seq_one_letter_code
_entity_poly.pdbx_strand_id
1 'polypeptide(L)'
;MIHMAYFIVLFLIPFNVMTLYARSEADSISPRLPKIPLSKKQKKDSLSTYTTKEQVVVTGTRNEVLLKDSPVRVEVIDKKQTVSTAMVNIGDLLREQSGMILTNNVRTGIQMMGLGADYTQILIDGQPMIGRVAGVLDLSRISVGNVERVEVVKGPMSSLYGSEALAGVINIITKKPDAGLSGMVFGQYLDRGPSELRGEMQYGSDVFDLTGFVSMKNARPFTLQQDTLRVPYQGFSDQTVHLKSKWHASNYVQVGADMRYFSSESRGAFIESFFGQIASNEGSVRQEDLQGTGYAIWTHGKARLNAQLHYASYKERYNFDTIQGEAGSVDDLSRGLLRSYLQYDVIWNERNRFTFGMEYTIDDIGGSRYPDNPYFATFSGFAQWEGNPTSWISYALSARYVDNSAYKQDGLQESNVLSAIAKLSNPKLAVNVKLQDGIRIHTSIGTGFKVPDFRQLYVQFSNRLGGAGYDLIGARRLGLDLQPERSISMDLGVILDEWSTNFISDDIPISGFAECRVFHNTLSNLIEFYYTGNNPQTNQAVYSYRNIARASTQGLEMSLRMSHPIPGHESGELGYSFGYQYLDTRDLEVYDAIEKGMAGTIDPSTGRFNTLTVKNYGGLWFRSVHSGTMRLNYEHRNAGISASIRAQFIGRFGDEALDINGPVHNNRKVPDLDIEYVPAYTILNLGISKDIELTKNSGSLRITLGVNNLMNVMNLRSMPNLLGRQFSLTMQVML
;
A
#
# COMPACT_ATOMS: atom_id res chain seq x y z
N MET A 1 -0.43 -2.03 34.97
CA MET A 1 -0.22 -3.36 35.61
C MET A 1 -1.50 -4.19 35.75
N ILE A 2 -2.64 -3.62 36.08
CA ILE A 2 -3.91 -4.39 36.22
C ILE A 2 -4.44 -4.90 34.85
N HIS A 3 -4.25 -4.17 33.76
CA HIS A 3 -4.64 -4.64 32.41
C HIS A 3 -3.73 -5.75 31.84
N MET A 4 -2.50 -5.87 32.32
CA MET A 4 -1.58 -6.93 31.89
C MET A 4 -1.94 -8.30 32.50
N ALA A 5 -2.56 -8.32 33.68
CA ALA A 5 -3.00 -9.55 34.35
C ALA A 5 -4.24 -10.19 33.69
N TYR A 6 -5.14 -9.40 33.14
CA TYR A 6 -6.29 -9.90 32.37
C TYR A 6 -5.90 -10.53 31.02
N PHE A 7 -4.80 -10.05 30.42
CA PHE A 7 -4.30 -10.56 29.16
C PHE A 7 -3.66 -11.94 29.26
N ILE A 8 -2.99 -12.23 30.37
CA ILE A 8 -2.38 -13.57 30.62
C ILE A 8 -3.46 -14.62 30.82
N VAL A 9 -4.59 -14.26 31.42
CA VAL A 9 -5.71 -15.18 31.64
C VAL A 9 -6.45 -15.54 30.35
N LEU A 10 -6.59 -14.61 29.39
CA LEU A 10 -7.23 -14.85 28.09
C LEU A 10 -6.37 -15.73 27.15
N PHE A 11 -5.04 -15.74 27.32
CA PHE A 11 -4.14 -16.59 26.54
C PHE A 11 -4.00 -18.02 27.13
N LEU A 12 -4.26 -18.21 28.42
CA LEU A 12 -4.13 -19.51 29.08
C LEU A 12 -5.41 -20.37 29.03
N ILE A 13 -6.58 -19.79 28.84
CA ILE A 13 -7.86 -20.52 28.76
C ILE A 13 -7.94 -21.47 27.55
N PRO A 14 -7.48 -21.12 26.32
CA PRO A 14 -7.49 -22.08 25.22
C PRO A 14 -6.53 -23.24 25.39
N PHE A 15 -5.44 -23.06 26.14
CA PHE A 15 -4.44 -24.12 26.35
C PHE A 15 -4.95 -25.23 27.28
N ASN A 16 -5.76 -24.90 28.29
CA ASN A 16 -6.35 -25.90 29.20
C ASN A 16 -7.55 -26.66 28.59
N VAL A 17 -8.28 -26.03 27.68
CA VAL A 17 -9.36 -26.72 26.93
C VAL A 17 -8.77 -27.67 25.89
N MET A 18 -7.60 -27.36 25.32
CA MET A 18 -6.90 -28.23 24.38
C MET A 18 -6.39 -29.53 25.01
N THR A 19 -5.97 -29.51 26.28
CA THR A 19 -5.47 -30.71 26.95
C THR A 19 -6.58 -31.67 27.38
N LEU A 20 -7.82 -31.23 27.54
CA LEU A 20 -8.96 -32.08 27.89
C LEU A 20 -9.58 -32.78 26.67
N TYR A 21 -9.50 -32.24 25.47
CA TYR A 21 -10.03 -32.88 24.25
C TYR A 21 -9.03 -33.85 23.58
N ALA A 22 -7.74 -33.74 23.86
CA ALA A 22 -6.71 -34.59 23.27
C ALA A 22 -6.62 -36.00 23.85
N ARG A 23 -7.45 -36.35 24.87
CA ARG A 23 -7.41 -37.64 25.56
C ARG A 23 -8.48 -38.68 25.20
N SER A 24 -9.39 -38.35 24.30
CA SER A 24 -10.39 -39.32 23.83
C SER A 24 -10.51 -39.29 22.32
N GLU A 25 -9.76 -40.10 21.64
CA GLU A 25 -9.92 -40.66 20.30
C GLU A 25 -8.58 -40.81 19.59
N ALA A 26 -7.77 -41.70 20.13
CA ALA A 26 -6.68 -42.29 19.38
C ALA A 26 -7.18 -43.59 18.77
N ASP A 27 -7.95 -43.51 17.72
CA ASP A 27 -7.98 -44.52 16.65
C ASP A 27 -8.94 -44.10 15.55
N SER A 28 -8.43 -44.23 14.35
CA SER A 28 -9.10 -44.26 13.05
C SER A 28 -9.23 -42.95 12.25
N ILE A 29 -8.49 -42.96 11.13
CA ILE A 29 -8.74 -42.27 9.87
C ILE A 29 -8.56 -40.75 9.92
N SER A 30 -7.32 -40.32 9.70
CA SER A 30 -6.93 -38.97 9.32
C SER A 30 -7.36 -38.69 7.86
N PRO A 31 -8.38 -37.85 7.59
CA PRO A 31 -8.45 -37.16 6.32
C PRO A 31 -7.41 -36.05 6.40
N ARG A 32 -6.27 -36.27 5.80
CA ARG A 32 -5.33 -35.17 5.49
C ARG A 32 -6.15 -34.08 4.78
N LEU A 33 -6.19 -32.86 5.34
CA LEU A 33 -6.45 -31.70 4.48
C LEU A 33 -5.68 -31.94 3.19
N PRO A 34 -6.26 -31.76 2.00
CA PRO A 34 -5.47 -31.82 0.81
C PRO A 34 -4.31 -30.87 1.07
N LYS A 35 -3.09 -31.43 1.28
CA LYS A 35 -1.89 -30.66 1.11
C LYS A 35 -2.09 -30.11 -0.28
N ILE A 36 -2.34 -28.78 -0.41
CA ILE A 36 -2.13 -28.12 -1.70
C ILE A 36 -0.73 -28.57 -2.02
N PRO A 37 -0.52 -29.39 -3.05
CA PRO A 37 0.78 -29.99 -3.29
C PRO A 37 1.73 -28.82 -3.43
N LEU A 38 2.54 -28.55 -2.41
CA LEU A 38 3.71 -27.71 -2.54
C LEU A 38 4.45 -28.35 -3.70
N SER A 39 4.46 -27.66 -4.80
CA SER A 39 4.92 -28.10 -6.10
C SER A 39 6.18 -28.95 -5.92
N LYS A 40 6.08 -30.25 -6.26
CA LYS A 40 7.25 -30.99 -6.68
C LYS A 40 8.02 -30.07 -7.63
N LYS A 41 9.35 -29.85 -7.36
CA LYS A 41 10.28 -29.15 -8.24
C LYS A 41 9.67 -29.02 -9.63
N GLN A 42 9.16 -27.82 -9.97
CA GLN A 42 8.70 -27.58 -11.32
C GLN A 42 9.83 -28.02 -12.22
N LYS A 43 9.60 -29.08 -13.00
CA LYS A 43 10.44 -29.38 -14.14
C LYS A 43 10.60 -28.07 -14.88
N LYS A 44 11.83 -27.75 -15.22
CA LYS A 44 12.29 -26.55 -15.94
C LYS A 44 11.66 -26.39 -17.35
N ASP A 45 10.54 -27.05 -17.59
CA ASP A 45 9.82 -27.14 -18.86
C ASP A 45 8.42 -26.55 -18.70
N SER A 46 8.28 -25.23 -18.67
CA SER A 46 7.04 -24.59 -19.12
C SER A 46 7.29 -23.16 -19.56
N LEU A 47 7.05 -22.97 -20.79
CA LEU A 47 6.71 -21.78 -21.53
C LEU A 47 5.58 -21.05 -20.84
N SER A 48 5.83 -20.16 -19.93
CA SER A 48 5.03 -18.95 -19.71
C SER A 48 5.47 -18.22 -18.43
N THR A 49 5.96 -17.03 -18.61
CA THR A 49 6.30 -16.07 -17.55
C THR A 49 5.08 -15.62 -16.73
N TYR A 50 3.86 -16.03 -17.10
CA TYR A 50 2.59 -15.51 -16.55
C TYR A 50 1.58 -16.59 -16.15
N THR A 51 2.01 -17.74 -15.62
CA THR A 51 1.06 -18.74 -15.10
C THR A 51 0.45 -18.27 -13.79
N THR A 52 -0.82 -17.87 -13.81
CA THR A 52 -1.62 -17.47 -12.63
C THR A 52 -2.29 -18.66 -11.96
N LYS A 53 -2.35 -19.82 -12.62
CA LYS A 53 -3.19 -20.97 -12.22
C LYS A 53 -2.87 -21.57 -10.84
N GLU A 54 -1.62 -21.47 -10.40
CA GLU A 54 -1.16 -22.10 -9.14
C GLU A 54 -0.76 -21.10 -8.03
N GLN A 55 -0.96 -19.79 -8.27
CA GLN A 55 -0.60 -18.80 -7.26
C GLN A 55 -1.58 -18.82 -6.09
N VAL A 56 -1.05 -18.93 -4.87
CA VAL A 56 -1.81 -18.85 -3.63
C VAL A 56 -1.78 -17.41 -3.12
N VAL A 57 -2.95 -16.87 -2.81
CA VAL A 57 -3.12 -15.52 -2.23
C VAL A 57 -3.81 -15.60 -0.88
N VAL A 58 -3.58 -14.60 -0.04
CA VAL A 58 -4.12 -14.55 1.33
C VAL A 58 -4.94 -13.27 1.56
N THR A 59 -4.57 -12.16 0.92
CA THR A 59 -5.08 -10.83 1.26
C THR A 59 -6.57 -10.65 1.00
N GLY A 60 -7.11 -11.32 -0.02
CA GLY A 60 -8.53 -11.17 -0.38
C GLY A 60 -9.49 -11.66 0.69
N THR A 61 -9.17 -12.76 1.37
CA THR A 61 -10.06 -13.45 2.31
C THR A 61 -9.44 -13.75 3.68
N ARG A 62 -8.18 -13.32 3.92
CA ARG A 62 -7.34 -13.73 5.07
C ARG A 62 -7.07 -15.24 5.16
N ASN A 63 -7.43 -15.99 4.15
CA ASN A 63 -7.19 -17.42 3.99
C ASN A 63 -6.34 -17.71 2.77
N GLU A 64 -5.53 -18.74 2.83
CA GLU A 64 -4.81 -19.23 1.66
C GLU A 64 -5.79 -19.83 0.66
N VAL A 65 -5.89 -19.20 -0.53
CA VAL A 65 -6.74 -19.66 -1.63
C VAL A 65 -5.97 -19.54 -2.95
N LEU A 66 -6.28 -20.40 -3.91
CA LEU A 66 -5.74 -20.23 -5.26
C LEU A 66 -6.32 -18.95 -5.88
N LEU A 67 -5.47 -18.16 -6.55
CA LEU A 67 -5.87 -16.88 -7.15
C LEU A 67 -7.08 -17.03 -8.08
N LYS A 68 -7.13 -18.10 -8.87
CA LYS A 68 -8.25 -18.41 -9.78
C LYS A 68 -9.58 -18.69 -9.07
N ASP A 69 -9.52 -19.17 -7.84
CA ASP A 69 -10.69 -19.57 -7.05
C ASP A 69 -11.07 -18.50 -6.00
N SER A 70 -10.27 -17.42 -5.89
CA SER A 70 -10.56 -16.33 -4.96
C SER A 70 -11.86 -15.61 -5.33
N PRO A 71 -12.81 -15.48 -4.41
CA PRO A 71 -14.03 -14.69 -4.64
C PRO A 71 -13.72 -13.18 -4.67
N VAL A 72 -12.66 -12.75 -4.02
CA VAL A 72 -12.18 -11.37 -4.01
C VAL A 72 -11.04 -11.23 -5.01
N ARG A 73 -11.13 -10.24 -5.89
CA ARG A 73 -10.05 -9.96 -6.83
C ARG A 73 -8.77 -9.52 -6.12
N VAL A 74 -7.69 -10.23 -6.36
CA VAL A 74 -6.34 -9.91 -5.87
C VAL A 74 -5.41 -9.74 -7.08
N GLU A 75 -4.75 -8.61 -7.15
CA GLU A 75 -3.66 -8.38 -8.10
C GLU A 75 -2.35 -8.84 -7.45
N VAL A 76 -1.60 -9.69 -8.14
CA VAL A 76 -0.32 -10.22 -7.63
C VAL A 76 0.82 -9.65 -8.46
N ILE A 77 1.79 -9.05 -7.79
CA ILE A 77 3.02 -8.54 -8.36
C ILE A 77 4.14 -9.49 -7.91
N ASP A 78 4.64 -10.29 -8.84
CA ASP A 78 5.59 -11.35 -8.56
C ASP A 78 7.02 -10.81 -8.44
N LYS A 79 7.86 -11.52 -7.71
CA LYS A 79 9.29 -11.25 -7.53
C LYS A 79 10.07 -11.21 -8.86
N LYS A 80 9.66 -11.95 -9.89
CA LYS A 80 10.27 -11.88 -11.22
C LYS A 80 10.24 -10.47 -11.80
N GLN A 81 9.23 -9.68 -11.45
CA GLN A 81 9.14 -8.28 -11.86
C GLN A 81 10.14 -7.38 -11.10
N THR A 82 10.58 -7.77 -9.91
CA THR A 82 11.53 -7.00 -9.11
C THR A 82 12.98 -7.23 -9.52
N VAL A 83 13.33 -8.44 -9.95
CA VAL A 83 14.71 -8.87 -10.22
C VAL A 83 15.25 -8.33 -11.53
N SER A 84 14.41 -8.11 -12.53
CA SER A 84 14.81 -7.62 -13.86
C SER A 84 15.04 -6.10 -13.92
N THR A 85 14.95 -5.39 -12.78
CA THR A 85 14.87 -3.93 -12.76
C THR A 85 15.71 -3.34 -11.63
N ALA A 86 16.29 -2.16 -11.85
CA ALA A 86 17.06 -1.42 -10.85
C ALA A 86 16.14 -0.72 -9.82
N MET A 87 15.14 -1.45 -9.28
CA MET A 87 14.23 -0.93 -8.26
C MET A 87 14.89 -0.93 -6.89
N VAL A 88 14.70 0.14 -6.15
CA VAL A 88 15.34 0.35 -4.84
C VAL A 88 14.36 0.07 -3.68
N ASN A 89 13.08 0.38 -3.88
CA ASN A 89 12.06 0.27 -2.84
C ASN A 89 10.72 -0.20 -3.42
N ILE A 90 9.78 -0.50 -2.52
CA ILE A 90 8.45 -1.01 -2.90
C ILE A 90 7.63 0.02 -3.70
N GLY A 91 7.85 1.32 -3.49
CA GLY A 91 7.19 2.37 -4.27
C GLY A 91 7.52 2.27 -5.76
N ASP A 92 8.77 1.98 -6.10
CA ASP A 92 9.19 1.80 -7.50
C ASP A 92 8.46 0.64 -8.19
N LEU A 93 8.21 -0.45 -7.45
CA LEU A 93 7.46 -1.61 -7.93
C LEU A 93 5.98 -1.29 -8.15
N LEU A 94 5.37 -0.59 -7.20
CA LEU A 94 3.95 -0.22 -7.25
C LEU A 94 3.67 0.83 -8.32
N ARG A 95 4.61 1.73 -8.59
CA ARG A 95 4.51 2.74 -9.66
C ARG A 95 4.25 2.13 -11.04
N GLU A 96 4.75 0.92 -11.28
CA GLU A 96 4.62 0.24 -12.56
C GLU A 96 3.30 -0.53 -12.73
N GLN A 97 2.39 -0.43 -11.75
CA GLN A 97 1.09 -1.09 -11.83
C GLN A 97 0.00 -0.11 -12.29
N SER A 98 -0.97 -0.63 -13.06
CA SER A 98 -2.11 0.16 -13.52
C SER A 98 -2.96 0.66 -12.35
N GLY A 99 -3.41 1.91 -12.42
CA GLY A 99 -4.26 2.49 -11.38
C GLY A 99 -3.58 2.80 -10.05
N MET A 100 -2.24 2.78 -10.02
CA MET A 100 -1.43 3.15 -8.87
C MET A 100 -0.54 4.34 -9.21
N ILE A 101 -0.74 5.44 -8.51
CA ILE A 101 0.02 6.68 -8.73
C ILE A 101 0.78 7.02 -7.45
N LEU A 102 2.10 7.18 -7.56
CA LEU A 102 2.88 7.65 -6.43
C LEU A 102 2.65 9.15 -6.19
N THR A 103 2.45 9.50 -4.94
CA THR A 103 2.55 10.89 -4.50
C THR A 103 4.01 11.22 -4.26
N ASN A 104 4.51 12.29 -4.87
CA ASN A 104 5.91 12.68 -4.81
C ASN A 104 6.10 13.99 -4.00
N ASN A 105 5.25 14.23 -3.00
CA ASN A 105 5.35 15.40 -2.12
C ASN A 105 6.46 15.17 -1.07
N VAL A 106 6.20 15.49 0.20
CA VAL A 106 7.16 15.32 1.31
C VAL A 106 7.55 13.85 1.51
N ARG A 107 6.63 12.91 1.21
CA ARG A 107 6.83 11.46 1.34
C ARG A 107 6.27 10.71 0.16
N THR A 108 6.85 9.54 -0.11
CA THR A 108 6.40 8.66 -1.20
C THR A 108 5.23 7.78 -0.71
N GLY A 109 4.02 8.21 -1.01
CA GLY A 109 2.79 7.44 -0.77
C GLY A 109 2.21 6.87 -2.06
N ILE A 110 1.09 6.13 -1.97
CA ILE A 110 0.41 5.57 -3.12
C ILE A 110 -1.07 5.92 -3.13
N GLN A 111 -1.56 6.39 -4.26
CA GLN A 111 -2.97 6.60 -4.53
C GLN A 111 -3.55 5.40 -5.29
N MET A 112 -4.74 4.98 -4.91
CA MET A 112 -5.51 3.94 -5.60
C MET A 112 -6.96 4.39 -5.79
N MET A 113 -7.55 4.12 -6.96
CA MET A 113 -8.96 4.42 -7.26
C MET A 113 -9.31 5.91 -7.04
N GLY A 114 -8.36 6.83 -7.24
CA GLY A 114 -8.54 8.27 -6.99
C GLY A 114 -8.51 8.69 -5.52
N LEU A 115 -8.32 7.75 -4.57
CA LEU A 115 -8.22 8.02 -3.14
C LEU A 115 -6.75 8.21 -2.73
N GLY A 116 -6.52 9.08 -1.75
CA GLY A 116 -5.20 9.43 -1.24
C GLY A 116 -4.47 8.26 -0.55
N ALA A 117 -3.19 8.47 -0.29
CA ALA A 117 -2.34 7.45 0.34
C ALA A 117 -2.78 7.08 1.77
N ASP A 118 -3.50 7.96 2.44
CA ASP A 118 -4.05 7.78 3.78
C ASP A 118 -5.28 6.85 3.84
N TYR A 119 -5.84 6.47 2.68
CA TYR A 119 -6.94 5.51 2.53
C TYR A 119 -6.48 4.10 2.13
N THR A 120 -5.17 3.88 1.99
CA THR A 120 -4.60 2.59 1.60
C THR A 120 -3.86 1.96 2.78
N GLN A 121 -4.29 0.77 3.20
CA GLN A 121 -3.62 0.00 4.24
C GLN A 121 -2.38 -0.71 3.67
N ILE A 122 -1.22 -0.49 4.27
CA ILE A 122 0.02 -1.17 3.92
C ILE A 122 0.36 -2.20 5.00
N LEU A 123 0.57 -3.44 4.58
CA LEU A 123 0.89 -4.55 5.46
C LEU A 123 2.21 -5.22 5.04
N ILE A 124 2.93 -5.77 6.00
CA ILE A 124 4.01 -6.73 5.79
C ILE A 124 3.60 -8.05 6.46
N ASP A 125 3.49 -9.12 5.69
CA ASP A 125 3.02 -10.44 6.16
C ASP A 125 1.69 -10.36 6.97
N GLY A 126 0.78 -9.45 6.57
CA GLY A 126 -0.51 -9.23 7.22
C GLY A 126 -0.48 -8.33 8.46
N GLN A 127 0.69 -7.78 8.85
CA GLN A 127 0.82 -6.85 9.97
C GLN A 127 0.85 -5.40 9.48
N PRO A 128 0.12 -4.47 10.14
CA PRO A 128 0.03 -3.09 9.71
C PRO A 128 1.35 -2.36 9.92
N MET A 129 1.76 -1.58 8.92
CA MET A 129 2.86 -0.63 9.04
C MET A 129 2.37 0.64 9.72
N ILE A 130 3.14 1.14 10.69
CA ILE A 130 2.88 2.40 11.42
C ILE A 130 3.87 3.50 11.02
N GLY A 131 3.69 4.72 11.58
CA GLY A 131 4.57 5.86 11.33
C GLY A 131 4.18 6.63 10.07
N ARG A 132 2.88 6.88 9.88
CA ARG A 132 2.40 7.84 8.89
C ARG A 132 2.71 9.27 9.34
N VAL A 133 3.25 10.06 8.44
CA VAL A 133 3.47 11.48 8.62
C VAL A 133 2.60 12.24 7.63
N ALA A 134 1.84 13.21 8.10
CA ALA A 134 0.82 13.90 7.30
C ALA A 134 -0.15 12.94 6.55
N GLY A 135 -0.50 11.80 7.17
CA GLY A 135 -1.36 10.77 6.57
C GLY A 135 -0.66 9.79 5.64
N VAL A 136 0.59 10.03 5.26
CA VAL A 136 1.34 9.23 4.27
C VAL A 136 2.31 8.28 4.96
N LEU A 137 2.23 6.98 4.65
CA LEU A 137 3.27 6.02 4.97
C LEU A 137 4.36 6.07 3.91
N ASP A 138 5.60 6.28 4.33
CA ASP A 138 6.73 6.35 3.41
C ASP A 138 7.14 4.96 2.92
N LEU A 139 6.88 4.68 1.65
CA LEU A 139 7.19 3.40 1.02
C LEU A 139 8.69 3.19 0.78
N SER A 140 9.51 4.26 0.86
CA SER A 140 10.97 4.15 0.73
C SER A 140 11.63 3.33 1.84
N ARG A 141 10.95 3.23 3.01
CA ARG A 141 11.36 2.41 4.17
C ARG A 141 11.30 0.91 3.93
N ILE A 142 10.68 0.46 2.83
CA ILE A 142 10.46 -0.96 2.55
C ILE A 142 11.33 -1.37 1.38
N SER A 143 12.39 -2.18 1.67
CA SER A 143 13.25 -2.75 0.65
C SER A 143 12.51 -3.82 -0.15
N VAL A 144 12.75 -3.88 -1.47
CA VAL A 144 12.23 -4.95 -2.33
C VAL A 144 13.00 -6.27 -2.19
N GLY A 145 14.13 -6.26 -1.49
CA GLY A 145 15.07 -7.39 -1.47
C GLY A 145 14.51 -8.69 -0.91
N ASN A 146 13.75 -8.63 0.20
CA ASN A 146 13.17 -9.80 0.83
C ASN A 146 11.70 -10.05 0.45
N VAL A 147 11.20 -9.37 -0.58
CA VAL A 147 9.82 -9.53 -1.04
C VAL A 147 9.71 -10.76 -1.94
N GLU A 148 8.74 -11.62 -1.63
CA GLU A 148 8.36 -12.75 -2.50
C GLU A 148 7.33 -12.31 -3.53
N ARG A 149 6.29 -11.60 -3.08
CA ARG A 149 5.26 -11.00 -3.92
C ARG A 149 4.55 -9.88 -3.18
N VAL A 150 3.86 -9.04 -3.93
CA VAL A 150 2.94 -8.05 -3.35
C VAL A 150 1.53 -8.40 -3.80
N GLU A 151 0.63 -8.50 -2.83
CA GLU A 151 -0.79 -8.73 -3.06
C GLU A 151 -1.54 -7.41 -2.89
N VAL A 152 -2.27 -7.00 -3.91
CA VAL A 152 -3.06 -5.76 -3.90
C VAL A 152 -4.53 -6.09 -4.06
N VAL A 153 -5.34 -5.62 -3.12
CA VAL A 153 -6.80 -5.65 -3.22
C VAL A 153 -7.28 -4.22 -3.32
N LYS A 154 -7.85 -3.86 -4.47
CA LYS A 154 -8.44 -2.55 -4.70
C LYS A 154 -9.92 -2.55 -4.31
N GLY A 155 -10.39 -1.46 -3.70
CA GLY A 155 -11.73 -1.33 -3.14
C GLY A 155 -11.78 -1.58 -1.64
N PRO A 156 -12.91 -1.31 -0.97
CA PRO A 156 -12.98 -1.31 0.49
C PRO A 156 -12.70 -2.70 1.06
N MET A 157 -11.78 -2.75 1.98
CA MET A 157 -11.39 -3.94 2.73
C MET A 157 -11.56 -3.76 4.24
N SER A 158 -12.32 -2.74 4.66
CA SER A 158 -12.53 -2.43 6.08
C SER A 158 -13.26 -3.55 6.82
N SER A 159 -14.06 -4.38 6.13
CA SER A 159 -14.70 -5.57 6.70
C SER A 159 -13.71 -6.60 7.25
N LEU A 160 -12.50 -6.67 6.71
CA LEU A 160 -11.46 -7.58 7.18
C LEU A 160 -10.30 -6.86 7.86
N TYR A 161 -9.85 -5.73 7.33
CA TYR A 161 -8.62 -5.07 7.77
C TYR A 161 -8.85 -3.82 8.64
N GLY A 162 -10.10 -3.37 8.79
CA GLY A 162 -10.46 -2.25 9.66
C GLY A 162 -10.24 -0.88 9.02
N SER A 163 -9.94 0.10 9.84
CA SER A 163 -9.67 1.49 9.44
C SER A 163 -8.53 1.58 8.43
N GLU A 164 -8.49 2.66 7.63
CA GLU A 164 -7.47 2.94 6.61
C GLU A 164 -7.53 2.06 5.34
N ALA A 165 -8.44 1.06 5.26
CA ALA A 165 -8.58 0.18 4.10
C ALA A 165 -9.77 0.57 3.19
N LEU A 166 -10.03 1.89 3.00
CA LEU A 166 -11.11 2.39 2.14
C LEU A 166 -10.78 2.21 0.65
N ALA A 167 -9.57 2.60 0.23
CA ALA A 167 -9.09 2.43 -1.14
C ALA A 167 -8.65 1.00 -1.42
N GLY A 168 -8.23 0.28 -0.38
CA GLY A 168 -7.78 -1.09 -0.46
C GLY A 168 -6.63 -1.43 0.46
N VAL A 169 -6.02 -2.59 0.18
CA VAL A 169 -4.92 -3.15 0.96
C VAL A 169 -3.78 -3.53 0.03
N ILE A 170 -2.57 -3.18 0.42
CA ILE A 170 -1.33 -3.65 -0.19
C ILE A 170 -0.61 -4.48 0.87
N ASN A 171 -0.48 -5.78 0.63
CA ASN A 171 0.18 -6.72 1.54
C ASN A 171 1.47 -7.23 0.90
N ILE A 172 2.58 -6.91 1.53
CA ILE A 172 3.92 -7.28 1.10
C ILE A 172 4.25 -8.62 1.76
N ILE A 173 4.27 -9.67 0.97
CA ILE A 173 4.60 -11.02 1.43
C ILE A 173 6.09 -11.21 1.31
N THR A 174 6.75 -11.51 2.42
CA THR A 174 8.19 -11.76 2.46
C THR A 174 8.51 -13.21 2.09
N LYS A 175 9.74 -13.42 1.64
CA LYS A 175 10.23 -14.74 1.22
C LYS A 175 10.10 -15.77 2.34
N LYS A 176 9.84 -17.02 1.93
CA LYS A 176 9.86 -18.21 2.78
C LYS A 176 11.01 -19.11 2.31
N PRO A 177 11.71 -19.79 3.22
CA PRO A 177 12.81 -20.67 2.83
C PRO A 177 12.29 -21.90 2.09
N ASP A 178 13.01 -22.30 1.04
CA ASP A 178 12.92 -23.63 0.47
C ASP A 178 13.70 -24.63 1.35
N ALA A 179 13.56 -25.94 1.08
CA ALA A 179 14.29 -26.97 1.81
C ALA A 179 15.82 -26.83 1.61
N GLY A 180 16.56 -26.86 2.71
CA GLY A 180 18.02 -26.68 2.71
C GLY A 180 18.47 -25.26 2.99
N LEU A 181 19.76 -25.03 2.82
CA LEU A 181 20.40 -23.70 2.97
C LEU A 181 20.52 -23.02 1.63
N SER A 182 20.12 -21.76 1.57
CA SER A 182 20.33 -20.88 0.42
C SER A 182 20.74 -19.48 0.87
N GLY A 183 21.40 -18.75 -0.01
CA GLY A 183 21.87 -17.42 0.29
C GLY A 183 21.96 -16.51 -0.93
N MET A 184 21.97 -15.21 -0.70
CA MET A 184 22.12 -14.20 -1.73
C MET A 184 22.90 -13.01 -1.20
N VAL A 185 23.81 -12.51 -2.03
CA VAL A 185 24.44 -11.19 -1.84
C VAL A 185 24.14 -10.34 -3.07
N PHE A 186 23.77 -9.09 -2.81
CA PHE A 186 23.37 -8.14 -3.84
C PHE A 186 24.04 -6.80 -3.60
N GLY A 187 24.58 -6.20 -4.66
CA GLY A 187 25.13 -4.85 -4.68
C GLY A 187 24.50 -4.03 -5.81
N GLN A 188 24.13 -2.79 -5.53
CA GLN A 188 23.61 -1.84 -6.50
C GLN A 188 24.33 -0.49 -6.35
N TYR A 189 24.69 0.11 -7.47
CA TYR A 189 25.19 1.47 -7.57
C TYR A 189 24.32 2.28 -8.50
N LEU A 190 23.93 3.50 -8.06
CA LEU A 190 23.29 4.51 -8.90
C LEU A 190 24.21 5.75 -8.94
N ASP A 191 24.34 6.36 -10.12
CA ASP A 191 25.11 7.61 -10.28
C ASP A 191 24.45 8.79 -9.56
N ARG A 192 23.10 8.80 -9.49
CA ARG A 192 22.26 9.75 -8.73
C ARG A 192 21.22 8.97 -7.96
N GLY A 193 21.36 8.92 -6.64
CA GLY A 193 20.45 8.16 -5.78
C GLY A 193 21.21 7.21 -4.85
N PRO A 194 20.51 6.28 -4.21
CA PRO A 194 21.11 5.38 -3.24
C PRO A 194 21.88 4.23 -3.89
N SER A 195 23.06 3.95 -3.35
CA SER A 195 23.74 2.65 -3.50
C SER A 195 23.26 1.70 -2.41
N GLU A 196 23.12 0.41 -2.72
CA GLU A 196 22.61 -0.59 -1.78
C GLU A 196 23.51 -1.83 -1.74
N LEU A 197 23.73 -2.37 -0.53
CA LEU A 197 24.29 -3.68 -0.29
C LEU A 197 23.29 -4.51 0.52
N ARG A 198 22.97 -5.73 0.06
CA ARG A 198 22.06 -6.65 0.72
C ARG A 198 22.67 -8.03 0.90
N GLY A 199 22.32 -8.66 2.02
CA GLY A 199 22.60 -10.06 2.30
C GLY A 199 21.33 -10.77 2.74
N GLU A 200 21.16 -12.00 2.27
CA GLU A 200 20.04 -12.86 2.63
C GLU A 200 20.54 -14.27 2.85
N MET A 201 20.04 -14.91 3.89
CA MET A 201 20.28 -16.32 4.20
C MET A 201 18.94 -16.97 4.59
N GLN A 202 18.69 -18.14 4.07
CA GLN A 202 17.49 -18.91 4.30
C GLN A 202 17.85 -20.37 4.61
N TYR A 203 17.16 -20.94 5.57
CA TYR A 203 17.26 -22.35 5.91
C TYR A 203 15.87 -22.92 6.14
N GLY A 204 15.49 -23.95 5.41
CA GLY A 204 14.21 -24.65 5.54
C GLY A 204 14.41 -26.14 5.83
N SER A 205 13.64 -26.65 6.77
CA SER A 205 13.56 -28.08 7.10
C SER A 205 12.14 -28.46 7.53
N ASP A 206 11.90 -29.77 7.70
CA ASP A 206 10.62 -30.26 8.21
C ASP A 206 10.33 -29.81 9.66
N VAL A 207 11.35 -29.39 10.41
CA VAL A 207 11.26 -29.02 11.83
C VAL A 207 11.34 -27.51 12.04
N PHE A 208 12.18 -26.82 11.25
CA PHE A 208 12.50 -25.41 11.51
C PHE A 208 12.82 -24.64 10.24
N ASP A 209 12.22 -23.47 10.10
CA ASP A 209 12.49 -22.50 9.04
C ASP A 209 13.16 -21.26 9.65
N LEU A 210 14.17 -20.73 8.98
CA LEU A 210 14.87 -19.50 9.36
C LEU A 210 15.13 -18.64 8.14
N THR A 211 14.87 -17.35 8.24
CA THR A 211 15.23 -16.34 7.22
C THR A 211 15.91 -15.17 7.91
N GLY A 212 17.07 -14.78 7.42
CA GLY A 212 17.77 -13.56 7.81
C GLY A 212 18.00 -12.66 6.60
N PHE A 213 17.69 -11.38 6.72
CA PHE A 213 17.88 -10.37 5.68
C PHE A 213 18.50 -9.11 6.29
N VAL A 214 19.48 -8.56 5.60
CA VAL A 214 20.12 -7.27 5.94
C VAL A 214 20.23 -6.42 4.68
N SER A 215 19.94 -5.13 4.77
CA SER A 215 20.12 -4.16 3.69
C SER A 215 20.74 -2.87 4.27
N MET A 216 21.69 -2.33 3.56
CA MET A 216 22.32 -1.04 3.82
C MET A 216 22.22 -0.18 2.57
N LYS A 217 21.60 1.00 2.66
CA LYS A 217 21.49 1.97 1.57
C LYS A 217 22.14 3.27 1.96
N ASN A 218 22.90 3.86 1.05
CA ASN A 218 23.54 5.14 1.26
C ASN A 218 23.38 6.02 0.02
N ALA A 219 22.87 7.23 0.22
CA ALA A 219 22.79 8.24 -0.81
C ALA A 219 23.67 9.44 -0.45
N ARG A 220 24.44 9.94 -1.40
CA ARG A 220 25.18 11.19 -1.24
C ARG A 220 24.27 12.38 -1.53
N PRO A 221 24.41 13.50 -0.81
CA PRO A 221 23.64 14.70 -1.13
C PRO A 221 24.09 15.26 -2.50
N PHE A 222 23.15 15.77 -3.26
CA PHE A 222 23.40 16.50 -4.50
C PHE A 222 22.30 17.54 -4.73
N THR A 223 22.47 18.44 -5.70
CA THR A 223 21.47 19.44 -6.01
C THR A 223 20.85 19.15 -7.37
N LEU A 224 19.54 19.04 -7.41
CA LEU A 224 18.76 19.05 -8.63
C LEU A 224 18.59 20.49 -9.10
N GLN A 225 18.73 20.71 -10.39
CA GLN A 225 18.54 22.03 -11.00
C GLN A 225 17.62 21.92 -12.19
N GLN A 226 16.61 22.79 -12.23
CA GLN A 226 15.72 22.99 -13.36
C GLN A 226 15.54 24.52 -13.54
N ASP A 227 16.00 25.04 -14.66
CA ASP A 227 16.04 26.49 -14.91
C ASP A 227 16.77 27.25 -13.78
N THR A 228 16.09 28.15 -13.09
CA THR A 228 16.61 28.91 -11.95
C THR A 228 16.37 28.23 -10.61
N LEU A 229 15.51 27.20 -10.56
CA LEU A 229 15.16 26.50 -9.33
C LEU A 229 16.22 25.45 -9.00
N ARG A 230 16.73 25.51 -7.77
CA ARG A 230 17.66 24.52 -7.21
C ARG A 230 17.03 23.84 -6.02
N VAL A 231 16.96 22.52 -6.06
CA VAL A 231 16.39 21.69 -5.01
C VAL A 231 17.47 20.75 -4.51
N PRO A 232 17.90 20.88 -3.24
CA PRO A 232 18.84 19.94 -2.67
C PRO A 232 18.19 18.59 -2.44
N TYR A 233 18.85 17.51 -2.87
CA TYR A 233 18.52 16.15 -2.53
C TYR A 233 19.34 15.76 -1.30
N GLN A 234 18.66 15.24 -0.29
CA GLN A 234 19.26 14.88 0.98
C GLN A 234 20.13 13.63 0.84
N GLY A 235 21.32 13.67 1.45
CA GLY A 235 22.07 12.44 1.72
C GLY A 235 21.37 11.65 2.82
N PHE A 236 21.38 10.32 2.70
CA PHE A 236 20.83 9.46 3.74
C PHE A 236 21.59 8.14 3.88
N SER A 237 21.46 7.53 5.04
CA SER A 237 21.95 6.19 5.36
C SER A 237 20.81 5.39 5.99
N ASP A 238 20.38 4.33 5.30
CA ASP A 238 19.34 3.42 5.77
C ASP A 238 19.89 2.06 6.09
N GLN A 239 19.38 1.45 7.14
CA GLN A 239 19.69 0.09 7.54
C GLN A 239 18.40 -0.68 7.80
N THR A 240 18.30 -1.88 7.27
CA THR A 240 17.18 -2.80 7.52
C THR A 240 17.71 -4.15 7.95
N VAL A 241 17.19 -4.68 9.06
CA VAL A 241 17.40 -6.07 9.50
C VAL A 241 16.03 -6.73 9.61
N HIS A 242 15.90 -7.93 9.06
CA HIS A 242 14.69 -8.74 9.19
C HIS A 242 15.05 -10.18 9.52
N LEU A 243 14.53 -10.69 10.63
CA LEU A 243 14.71 -12.05 11.09
C LEU A 243 13.36 -12.72 11.23
N LYS A 244 13.22 -13.90 10.67
CA LYS A 244 11.98 -14.67 10.70
C LYS A 244 12.28 -16.12 11.01
N SER A 245 11.58 -16.68 11.99
CA SER A 245 11.71 -18.07 12.38
C SER A 245 10.36 -18.74 12.49
N LYS A 246 10.31 -20.02 12.16
CA LYS A 246 9.12 -20.84 12.32
C LYS A 246 9.51 -22.26 12.74
N TRP A 247 8.95 -22.71 13.84
CA TRP A 247 9.11 -24.05 14.37
C TRP A 247 7.85 -24.89 14.12
N HIS A 248 8.02 -26.01 13.46
CA HIS A 248 6.99 -27.02 13.24
C HIS A 248 6.96 -27.96 14.44
N ALA A 249 6.36 -27.50 15.57
CA ALA A 249 6.38 -28.20 16.85
C ALA A 249 5.68 -29.57 16.79
N SER A 250 4.72 -29.73 15.89
CA SER A 250 4.08 -31.01 15.56
C SER A 250 3.39 -30.90 14.18
N ASN A 251 2.77 -32.00 13.73
CA ASN A 251 1.94 -31.97 12.52
C ASN A 251 0.73 -31.00 12.61
N TYR A 252 0.39 -30.59 13.83
CA TYR A 252 -0.78 -29.74 14.10
C TYR A 252 -0.42 -28.32 14.55
N VAL A 253 0.78 -28.11 15.08
CA VAL A 253 1.16 -26.88 15.75
C VAL A 253 2.42 -26.28 15.11
N GLN A 254 2.32 -25.04 14.72
CA GLN A 254 3.43 -24.21 14.26
C GLN A 254 3.53 -22.97 15.15
N VAL A 255 4.73 -22.61 15.58
CA VAL A 255 5.02 -21.41 16.35
C VAL A 255 6.10 -20.62 15.64
N GLY A 256 5.96 -19.33 15.57
CA GLY A 256 6.98 -18.52 14.89
C GLY A 256 7.13 -17.13 15.48
N ALA A 257 8.21 -16.50 15.09
CA ALA A 257 8.53 -15.13 15.41
C ALA A 257 9.08 -14.43 14.18
N ASP A 258 8.71 -13.14 14.05
CA ASP A 258 9.14 -12.25 13.01
C ASP A 258 9.61 -10.95 13.68
N MET A 259 10.79 -10.45 13.36
CA MET A 259 11.35 -9.21 13.89
C MET A 259 11.97 -8.40 12.77
N ARG A 260 11.52 -7.16 12.62
CA ARG A 260 12.04 -6.20 11.65
C ARG A 260 12.50 -4.94 12.36
N TYR A 261 13.69 -4.50 12.02
CA TYR A 261 14.25 -3.21 12.42
C TYR A 261 14.65 -2.41 11.19
N PHE A 262 14.27 -1.13 11.17
CA PHE A 262 14.71 -0.16 10.18
C PHE A 262 15.20 1.10 10.89
N SER A 263 16.30 1.64 10.41
CA SER A 263 16.85 2.93 10.84
C SER A 263 17.25 3.73 9.63
N SER A 264 16.96 5.02 9.64
CA SER A 264 17.37 5.98 8.62
C SER A 264 17.90 7.24 9.28
N GLU A 265 19.00 7.76 8.75
CA GLU A 265 19.50 9.08 9.10
C GLU A 265 19.72 9.85 7.81
N SER A 266 19.03 10.99 7.67
CA SER A 266 19.20 11.90 6.54
C SER A 266 19.64 13.28 7.01
N ARG A 267 20.48 13.95 6.21
CA ARG A 267 21.00 15.29 6.48
C ARG A 267 20.99 16.13 5.21
N GLY A 268 20.63 17.40 5.38
CA GLY A 268 20.61 18.37 4.30
C GLY A 268 19.43 19.32 4.41
N ALA A 269 19.09 19.98 3.32
CA ALA A 269 17.97 20.89 3.26
C ALA A 269 16.64 20.12 3.07
N PHE A 270 15.66 20.49 3.86
CA PHE A 270 14.26 20.03 3.76
C PHE A 270 13.48 21.09 3.01
N ILE A 271 12.73 20.67 2.01
CA ILE A 271 11.82 21.55 1.29
C ILE A 271 10.41 21.24 1.79
N GLU A 272 9.78 22.25 2.36
CA GLU A 272 8.38 22.23 2.72
C GLU A 272 7.62 23.17 1.79
N SER A 273 6.57 22.70 1.16
CA SER A 273 5.64 23.51 0.40
C SER A 273 4.31 23.58 1.13
N PHE A 274 3.87 24.79 1.46
CA PHE A 274 2.60 25.02 2.09
C PHE A 274 1.94 26.26 1.49
N PHE A 275 0.73 26.11 0.96
CA PHE A 275 -0.02 27.16 0.26
C PHE A 275 0.80 27.92 -0.81
N GLY A 276 1.58 27.17 -1.60
CA GLY A 276 2.40 27.76 -2.68
C GLY A 276 3.68 28.44 -2.23
N GLN A 277 3.97 28.50 -0.93
CA GLN A 277 5.24 28.96 -0.39
C GLN A 277 6.20 27.79 -0.22
N ILE A 278 7.40 27.93 -0.74
CA ILE A 278 8.48 26.94 -0.61
C ILE A 278 9.43 27.46 0.46
N ALA A 279 9.57 26.74 1.55
CA ALA A 279 10.57 26.99 2.58
C ALA A 279 11.66 25.91 2.51
N SER A 280 12.91 26.30 2.67
CA SER A 280 14.04 25.39 2.77
C SER A 280 14.65 25.51 4.16
N ASN A 281 14.68 24.40 4.89
CA ASN A 281 15.30 24.30 6.20
C ASN A 281 16.44 23.32 6.13
N GLU A 282 17.59 23.64 6.75
CA GLU A 282 18.67 22.69 6.90
C GLU A 282 18.56 21.95 8.24
N GLY A 283 19.04 20.71 8.26
CA GLY A 283 19.03 19.92 9.47
C GLY A 283 19.26 18.43 9.23
N SER A 284 18.82 17.62 10.19
CA SER A 284 18.86 16.15 10.09
C SER A 284 17.56 15.54 10.54
N VAL A 285 17.21 14.39 9.92
CA VAL A 285 16.08 13.53 10.34
C VAL A 285 16.62 12.16 10.69
N ARG A 286 16.27 11.66 11.86
CA ARG A 286 16.49 10.28 12.25
C ARG A 286 15.17 9.56 12.40
N GLN A 287 15.04 8.39 11.78
CA GLN A 287 13.87 7.52 11.85
C GLN A 287 14.30 6.16 12.39
N GLU A 288 13.47 5.57 13.23
CA GLU A 288 13.63 4.21 13.75
C GLU A 288 12.27 3.50 13.73
N ASP A 289 12.22 2.29 13.19
CA ASP A 289 11.02 1.46 13.10
C ASP A 289 11.38 0.04 13.57
N LEU A 290 10.81 -0.37 14.69
CA LEU A 290 10.96 -1.71 15.25
C LEU A 290 9.61 -2.41 15.26
N GLN A 291 9.55 -3.58 14.67
CA GLN A 291 8.35 -4.42 14.66
C GLN A 291 8.70 -5.83 15.10
N GLY A 292 7.80 -6.43 15.89
CA GLY A 292 7.94 -7.81 16.34
C GLY A 292 6.59 -8.50 16.36
N THR A 293 6.52 -9.73 15.84
CA THR A 293 5.30 -10.55 15.84
C THR A 293 5.64 -11.95 16.36
N GLY A 294 5.00 -12.37 17.42
CA GLY A 294 4.94 -13.79 17.82
C GLY A 294 3.62 -14.39 17.35
N TYR A 295 3.63 -15.62 16.85
CA TYR A 295 2.40 -16.29 16.41
C TYR A 295 2.41 -17.78 16.70
N ALA A 296 1.20 -18.32 16.88
CA ALA A 296 0.97 -19.76 16.99
C ALA A 296 -0.20 -20.14 16.08
N ILE A 297 -0.02 -21.19 15.29
CA ILE A 297 -1.04 -21.72 14.39
C ILE A 297 -1.28 -23.18 14.78
N TRP A 298 -2.53 -23.48 15.11
CA TRP A 298 -3.00 -24.85 15.30
C TRP A 298 -3.93 -25.24 14.16
N THR A 299 -3.70 -26.41 13.58
CA THR A 299 -4.52 -26.93 12.48
C THR A 299 -4.86 -28.36 12.77
N HIS A 300 -6.16 -28.69 12.90
CA HIS A 300 -6.62 -30.07 13.12
C HIS A 300 -7.89 -30.33 12.31
N GLY A 301 -7.86 -31.36 11.46
CA GLY A 301 -8.97 -31.71 10.60
C GLY A 301 -9.38 -30.52 9.69
N LYS A 302 -10.59 -30.01 9.86
CA LYS A 302 -11.17 -28.91 9.10
C LYS A 302 -11.06 -27.54 9.80
N ALA A 303 -10.41 -27.48 10.95
CA ALA A 303 -10.31 -26.30 11.79
C ALA A 303 -8.87 -25.78 11.85
N ARG A 304 -8.72 -24.46 11.84
CA ARG A 304 -7.44 -23.76 12.04
C ARG A 304 -7.65 -22.60 13.00
N LEU A 305 -6.78 -22.51 13.99
CA LEU A 305 -6.71 -21.38 14.92
C LEU A 305 -5.37 -20.68 14.73
N ASN A 306 -5.40 -19.36 14.56
CA ASN A 306 -4.23 -18.51 14.42
C ASN A 306 -4.27 -17.42 15.49
N ALA A 307 -3.31 -17.44 16.39
CA ALA A 307 -3.13 -16.45 17.45
C ALA A 307 -1.85 -15.67 17.21
N GLN A 308 -1.91 -14.34 17.32
CA GLN A 308 -0.77 -13.46 17.07
C GLN A 308 -0.72 -12.34 18.09
N LEU A 309 0.50 -11.97 18.48
CA LEU A 309 0.81 -10.77 19.24
C LEU A 309 1.83 -9.96 18.45
N HIS A 310 1.48 -8.75 18.08
CA HIS A 310 2.32 -7.84 17.30
C HIS A 310 2.58 -6.56 18.08
N TYR A 311 3.84 -6.16 18.10
CA TYR A 311 4.29 -4.87 18.63
C TYR A 311 5.02 -4.11 17.54
N ALA A 312 4.71 -2.82 17.40
CA ALA A 312 5.43 -1.91 16.52
C ALA A 312 5.73 -0.60 17.25
N SER A 313 6.93 -0.06 17.02
CA SER A 313 7.37 1.24 17.55
C SER A 313 8.03 2.03 16.44
N TYR A 314 7.55 3.24 16.20
CA TYR A 314 8.12 4.18 15.24
C TYR A 314 8.55 5.44 15.97
N LYS A 315 9.77 5.89 15.70
CA LYS A 315 10.31 7.15 16.23
C LYS A 315 10.88 7.97 15.09
N GLU A 316 10.65 9.28 15.14
CA GLU A 316 11.20 10.24 14.20
C GLU A 316 11.62 11.49 14.95
N ARG A 317 12.84 11.97 14.66
CA ARG A 317 13.38 13.19 15.24
C ARG A 317 13.93 14.07 14.13
N TYR A 318 13.42 15.28 14.06
CA TYR A 318 13.94 16.37 13.25
C TYR A 318 14.80 17.27 14.14
N ASN A 319 16.01 17.53 13.70
CA ASN A 319 16.86 18.58 14.26
C ASN A 319 17.00 19.63 13.19
N PHE A 320 16.34 20.76 13.35
CA PHE A 320 16.48 21.90 12.46
C PHE A 320 17.68 22.73 12.90
N ASP A 321 18.54 23.07 11.94
CA ASP A 321 19.65 24.00 12.17
C ASP A 321 19.08 25.43 12.32
N THR A 322 19.93 26.42 12.57
CA THR A 322 19.52 27.82 12.69
C THR A 322 18.82 28.30 11.43
N ILE A 323 17.59 28.80 11.55
CA ILE A 323 16.78 29.30 10.45
C ILE A 323 16.72 30.82 10.55
N GLN A 324 17.22 31.55 9.56
CA GLN A 324 17.15 33.01 9.44
C GLN A 324 17.56 33.74 10.74
N GLY A 325 18.54 33.21 11.49
CA GLY A 325 19.04 33.79 12.74
C GLY A 325 18.27 33.37 14.01
N GLU A 326 17.22 32.56 13.90
CA GLU A 326 16.58 31.93 15.05
C GLU A 326 17.33 30.64 15.46
N ALA A 327 17.32 30.33 16.76
CA ALA A 327 17.94 29.09 17.28
C ALA A 327 17.29 27.87 16.65
N GLY A 328 18.09 26.84 16.36
CA GLY A 328 17.62 25.56 15.86
C GLY A 328 16.57 24.93 16.79
N SER A 329 15.67 24.15 16.24
CA SER A 329 14.61 23.49 16.98
C SER A 329 14.63 21.97 16.79
N VAL A 330 14.10 21.26 17.76
CA VAL A 330 13.92 19.79 17.71
C VAL A 330 12.44 19.48 17.68
N ASP A 331 12.06 18.61 16.73
CA ASP A 331 10.69 18.10 16.63
C ASP A 331 10.73 16.57 16.71
N ASP A 332 10.08 16.03 17.72
CA ASP A 332 10.05 14.59 18.02
C ASP A 332 8.67 14.01 17.76
N LEU A 333 8.64 12.82 17.22
CA LEU A 333 7.45 12.00 17.07
C LEU A 333 7.76 10.57 17.54
N SER A 334 6.92 10.02 18.39
CA SER A 334 6.92 8.58 18.72
C SER A 334 5.53 8.00 18.53
N ARG A 335 5.44 6.79 18.01
CA ARG A 335 4.19 6.05 17.88
C ARG A 335 4.42 4.60 18.29
N GLY A 336 3.52 4.06 19.12
CA GLY A 336 3.49 2.68 19.55
C GLY A 336 2.21 1.98 19.11
N LEU A 337 2.30 0.69 18.77
CA LEU A 337 1.15 -0.16 18.47
C LEU A 337 1.36 -1.51 19.14
N LEU A 338 0.40 -1.91 19.98
CA LEU A 338 0.28 -3.29 20.47
C LEU A 338 -1.01 -3.89 19.92
N ARG A 339 -0.92 -5.03 19.22
CA ARG A 339 -2.04 -5.69 18.58
C ARG A 339 -2.10 -7.16 18.96
N SER A 340 -3.21 -7.57 19.54
CA SER A 340 -3.55 -8.98 19.76
C SER A 340 -4.59 -9.41 18.74
N TYR A 341 -4.37 -10.55 18.13
CA TYR A 341 -5.20 -11.06 17.05
C TYR A 341 -5.46 -12.54 17.22
N LEU A 342 -6.72 -12.94 17.05
CA LEU A 342 -7.17 -14.33 17.07
C LEU A 342 -8.08 -14.56 15.86
N GLN A 343 -7.80 -15.60 15.08
CA GLN A 343 -8.64 -16.01 13.95
C GLN A 343 -8.91 -17.51 14.05
N TYR A 344 -10.16 -17.88 13.87
CA TYR A 344 -10.63 -19.25 13.79
C TYR A 344 -11.28 -19.49 12.44
N ASP A 345 -10.75 -20.45 11.70
CA ASP A 345 -11.24 -20.86 10.39
C ASP A 345 -11.81 -22.28 10.49
N VAL A 346 -12.98 -22.49 9.90
CA VAL A 346 -13.59 -23.82 9.83
C VAL A 346 -14.11 -24.11 8.43
N ILE A 347 -13.67 -25.22 7.86
CA ILE A 347 -14.21 -25.78 6.62
C ILE A 347 -15.41 -26.61 6.98
N TRP A 348 -16.62 -26.02 6.88
CA TRP A 348 -17.86 -26.68 7.23
C TRP A 348 -18.11 -27.89 6.32
N ASN A 349 -17.94 -27.67 5.01
CA ASN A 349 -18.00 -28.72 3.98
C ASN A 349 -17.14 -28.29 2.79
N GLU A 350 -17.10 -29.06 1.72
CA GLU A 350 -16.30 -28.79 0.50
C GLU A 350 -16.65 -27.45 -0.17
N ARG A 351 -17.84 -26.88 0.11
CA ARG A 351 -18.36 -25.68 -0.52
C ARG A 351 -18.40 -24.46 0.38
N ASN A 352 -18.23 -24.62 1.68
CA ASN A 352 -18.42 -23.55 2.65
C ASN A 352 -17.28 -23.49 3.67
N ARG A 353 -16.72 -22.31 3.84
CA ARG A 353 -15.75 -21.97 4.88
C ARG A 353 -16.26 -20.77 5.68
N PHE A 354 -16.12 -20.84 6.99
CA PHE A 354 -16.38 -19.72 7.89
C PHE A 354 -15.09 -19.30 8.56
N THR A 355 -14.90 -18.00 8.66
CA THR A 355 -13.78 -17.36 9.35
C THR A 355 -14.34 -16.40 10.38
N PHE A 356 -13.88 -16.50 11.61
CA PHE A 356 -14.18 -15.58 12.69
C PHE A 356 -12.90 -15.01 13.24
N GLY A 357 -12.88 -13.73 13.52
CA GLY A 357 -11.70 -13.09 14.08
C GLY A 357 -12.04 -12.06 15.13
N MET A 358 -11.12 -11.91 16.08
CA MET A 358 -11.14 -10.89 17.13
C MET A 358 -9.80 -10.17 17.13
N GLU A 359 -9.83 -8.88 17.38
CA GLU A 359 -8.64 -8.06 17.41
C GLU A 359 -8.78 -6.99 18.50
N TYR A 360 -7.72 -6.81 19.27
CA TYR A 360 -7.60 -5.72 20.21
C TYR A 360 -6.31 -4.98 19.96
N THR A 361 -6.39 -3.67 19.79
CA THR A 361 -5.22 -2.82 19.56
C THR A 361 -5.16 -1.68 20.56
N ILE A 362 -3.94 -1.35 20.99
CA ILE A 362 -3.60 -0.12 21.69
C ILE A 362 -2.61 0.60 20.80
N ASP A 363 -2.97 1.79 20.37
CA ASP A 363 -2.17 2.67 19.50
C ASP A 363 -1.95 3.98 20.26
N ASP A 364 -0.71 4.40 20.41
CA ASP A 364 -0.32 5.63 21.11
C ASP A 364 0.60 6.51 20.27
N ILE A 365 0.56 7.80 20.56
CA ILE A 365 1.43 8.78 19.94
C ILE A 365 1.93 9.78 20.97
N GLY A 366 3.17 10.23 20.81
CA GLY A 366 3.80 11.24 21.67
C GLY A 366 4.81 12.07 20.89
N GLY A 367 5.37 13.07 21.58
CA GLY A 367 6.38 13.95 21.04
C GLY A 367 5.95 15.42 21.04
N SER A 368 6.78 16.29 20.45
CA SER A 368 6.62 17.74 20.51
C SER A 368 5.27 18.23 19.99
N ARG A 369 4.68 17.54 19.01
CA ARG A 369 3.37 17.87 18.41
C ARG A 369 2.19 17.27 19.16
N TYR A 370 2.42 16.39 20.14
CA TYR A 370 1.40 15.64 20.88
C TYR A 370 1.69 15.65 22.37
N PRO A 371 1.66 16.81 23.04
CA PRO A 371 2.11 16.96 24.44
C PRO A 371 1.27 16.15 25.45
N ASP A 372 0.04 15.72 25.08
CA ASP A 372 -0.83 14.93 25.96
C ASP A 372 -0.61 13.43 25.85
N ASN A 373 0.27 12.98 24.94
CA ASN A 373 0.52 11.57 24.64
C ASN A 373 -0.77 10.74 24.51
N PRO A 374 -1.69 11.12 23.59
CA PRO A 374 -2.96 10.44 23.46
C PRO A 374 -2.80 9.00 22.99
N TYR A 375 -3.77 8.15 23.37
CA TYR A 375 -3.85 6.78 22.89
C TYR A 375 -5.25 6.41 22.44
N PHE A 376 -5.35 5.42 21.56
CA PHE A 376 -6.59 4.79 21.15
C PHE A 376 -6.60 3.31 21.54
N ALA A 377 -7.70 2.88 22.12
CA ALA A 377 -8.00 1.47 22.32
C ALA A 377 -9.08 1.07 21.32
N THR A 378 -8.84 0.01 20.57
CA THR A 378 -9.79 -0.51 19.58
C THR A 378 -10.06 -1.97 19.85
N PHE A 379 -11.32 -2.33 20.01
CA PHE A 379 -11.80 -3.70 19.95
C PHE A 379 -12.54 -3.91 18.63
N SER A 380 -12.31 -5.03 17.98
CA SER A 380 -13.08 -5.39 16.80
C SER A 380 -13.26 -6.90 16.67
N GLY A 381 -14.42 -7.25 16.11
CA GLY A 381 -14.74 -8.61 15.73
C GLY A 381 -15.16 -8.65 14.26
N PHE A 382 -14.76 -9.69 13.53
CA PHE A 382 -15.21 -9.88 12.15
C PHE A 382 -15.63 -11.33 11.90
N ALA A 383 -16.51 -11.49 10.94
CA ALA A 383 -16.93 -12.78 10.43
C ALA A 383 -16.92 -12.76 8.89
N GLN A 384 -16.59 -13.89 8.30
CA GLN A 384 -16.62 -14.09 6.85
C GLN A 384 -17.19 -15.46 6.52
N TRP A 385 -18.00 -15.51 5.50
CA TRP A 385 -18.51 -16.73 4.90
C TRP A 385 -18.06 -16.78 3.43
N GLU A 386 -17.24 -17.75 3.11
CA GLU A 386 -16.83 -18.07 1.74
C GLU A 386 -17.63 -19.29 1.27
N GLY A 387 -18.19 -19.19 0.08
CA GLY A 387 -19.01 -20.25 -0.46
C GLY A 387 -18.83 -20.47 -1.96
N ASN A 388 -18.90 -21.75 -2.36
CA ASN A 388 -18.87 -22.21 -3.75
C ASN A 388 -20.11 -23.05 -4.01
N PRO A 389 -21.32 -22.44 -4.13
CA PRO A 389 -22.57 -23.19 -4.29
C PRO A 389 -22.59 -24.08 -5.53
N THR A 390 -21.86 -23.67 -6.57
CA THR A 390 -21.65 -24.40 -7.81
C THR A 390 -20.18 -24.35 -8.21
N SER A 391 -19.77 -25.10 -9.22
CA SER A 391 -18.39 -25.04 -9.76
C SER A 391 -18.07 -23.74 -10.48
N TRP A 392 -19.08 -22.92 -10.81
CA TRP A 392 -18.94 -21.68 -11.57
C TRP A 392 -19.23 -20.41 -10.79
N ILE A 393 -19.69 -20.50 -9.52
CA ILE A 393 -19.90 -19.34 -8.63
C ILE A 393 -19.08 -19.52 -7.36
N SER A 394 -18.30 -18.51 -6.99
CA SER A 394 -17.71 -18.34 -5.66
C SER A 394 -18.09 -16.97 -5.09
N TYR A 395 -18.32 -16.90 -3.79
CA TYR A 395 -18.62 -15.65 -3.10
C TYR A 395 -17.93 -15.56 -1.74
N ALA A 396 -17.73 -14.32 -1.29
CA ALA A 396 -17.34 -14.01 0.08
C ALA A 396 -18.25 -12.90 0.62
N LEU A 397 -18.92 -13.21 1.73
CA LEU A 397 -19.68 -12.25 2.52
C LEU A 397 -18.93 -12.01 3.81
N SER A 398 -18.57 -10.78 4.12
CA SER A 398 -17.86 -10.42 5.34
C SER A 398 -18.47 -9.21 6.02
N ALA A 399 -18.32 -9.13 7.34
CA ALA A 399 -18.72 -7.99 8.14
C ALA A 399 -17.77 -7.83 9.33
N ARG A 400 -17.55 -6.57 9.77
CA ARG A 400 -16.71 -6.23 10.92
C ARG A 400 -17.40 -5.21 11.82
N TYR A 401 -17.43 -5.48 13.09
CA TYR A 401 -17.75 -4.54 14.15
C TYR A 401 -16.46 -3.91 14.68
N VAL A 402 -16.49 -2.59 14.97
CA VAL A 402 -15.35 -1.86 15.54
C VAL A 402 -15.84 -0.92 16.62
N ASP A 403 -15.25 -1.01 17.79
CA ASP A 403 -15.37 -0.06 18.89
C ASP A 403 -13.99 0.60 19.12
N ASN A 404 -13.93 1.92 19.01
CA ASN A 404 -12.68 2.67 19.06
C ASN A 404 -12.86 3.94 19.92
N SER A 405 -11.93 4.16 20.82
CA SER A 405 -11.97 5.31 21.76
C SER A 405 -11.72 6.69 21.11
N ALA A 406 -11.33 6.72 19.82
CA ALA A 406 -11.12 7.97 19.08
C ALA A 406 -12.41 8.76 18.82
N TYR A 407 -13.56 8.09 18.82
CA TYR A 407 -14.86 8.73 18.59
C TYR A 407 -15.95 8.12 19.47
N LYS A 408 -16.95 8.91 19.80
CA LYS A 408 -18.17 8.38 20.43
C LYS A 408 -19.07 7.84 19.33
N GLN A 409 -19.48 6.58 19.45
CA GLN A 409 -20.58 6.10 18.65
C GLN A 409 -21.83 6.78 19.17
N ASP A 410 -22.47 7.63 18.35
CA ASP A 410 -23.79 8.18 18.68
C ASP A 410 -24.71 7.00 18.93
N GLY A 411 -25.27 6.97 20.15
CA GLY A 411 -26.03 5.84 20.65
C GLY A 411 -27.13 5.43 19.66
N LEU A 412 -27.53 4.19 19.76
CA LEU A 412 -28.61 3.52 19.00
C LEU A 412 -29.98 4.24 19.13
N GLN A 413 -30.09 5.52 18.82
CA GLN A 413 -31.36 6.23 18.70
C GLN A 413 -32.06 6.02 17.36
N GLU A 414 -31.54 5.09 16.54
CA GLU A 414 -32.23 4.78 15.30
C GLU A 414 -33.33 3.74 15.50
N SER A 415 -34.52 4.11 15.07
CA SER A 415 -35.73 3.29 15.15
C SER A 415 -35.72 2.01 14.29
N ASN A 416 -34.61 1.74 13.58
CA ASN A 416 -34.49 0.62 12.67
C ASN A 416 -33.20 -0.19 12.94
N VAL A 417 -33.39 -1.45 13.40
CA VAL A 417 -32.30 -2.38 13.72
C VAL A 417 -31.37 -2.64 12.50
N LEU A 418 -31.92 -2.62 11.29
CA LEU A 418 -31.12 -2.84 10.07
C LEU A 418 -30.16 -1.68 9.78
N SER A 419 -30.59 -0.44 10.01
CA SER A 419 -29.72 0.73 9.83
C SER A 419 -28.65 0.80 10.92
N ALA A 420 -28.98 0.42 12.14
CA ALA A 420 -28.02 0.30 13.25
C ALA A 420 -26.96 -0.79 12.96
N ILE A 421 -27.36 -1.96 12.48
CA ILE A 421 -26.44 -3.02 12.06
C ILE A 421 -25.55 -2.54 10.90
N ALA A 422 -26.10 -1.87 9.90
CA ALA A 422 -25.33 -1.37 8.77
C ALA A 422 -24.32 -0.27 9.17
N LYS A 423 -24.62 0.54 10.15
CA LYS A 423 -23.67 1.54 10.71
C LYS A 423 -22.59 0.92 11.59
N LEU A 424 -22.91 -0.13 12.33
CA LEU A 424 -21.99 -0.80 13.25
C LEU A 424 -21.15 -1.87 12.55
N SER A 425 -21.69 -2.52 11.52
CA SER A 425 -20.98 -3.53 10.73
C SER A 425 -20.56 -2.94 9.39
N ASN A 426 -19.34 -3.18 8.99
CA ASN A 426 -18.82 -2.78 7.68
C ASN A 426 -18.94 -3.98 6.71
N PRO A 427 -20.11 -4.19 6.08
CA PRO A 427 -20.36 -5.35 5.24
C PRO A 427 -19.65 -5.23 3.88
N LYS A 428 -19.27 -6.39 3.35
CA LYS A 428 -18.79 -6.54 1.98
C LYS A 428 -19.29 -7.85 1.40
N LEU A 429 -19.76 -7.81 0.18
CA LEU A 429 -20.07 -8.97 -0.66
C LEU A 429 -19.16 -8.91 -1.89
N ALA A 430 -18.47 -10.00 -2.17
CA ALA A 430 -17.72 -10.21 -3.40
C ALA A 430 -18.21 -11.50 -4.07
N VAL A 431 -18.35 -11.47 -5.38
CA VAL A 431 -18.82 -12.61 -6.19
C VAL A 431 -17.93 -12.77 -7.40
N ASN A 432 -17.53 -13.98 -7.68
CA ASN A 432 -16.77 -14.36 -8.85
C ASN A 432 -17.56 -15.46 -9.62
N VAL A 433 -17.80 -15.23 -10.88
CA VAL A 433 -18.59 -16.09 -11.77
C VAL A 433 -17.70 -16.57 -12.90
N LYS A 434 -17.49 -17.87 -13.02
CA LYS A 434 -16.80 -18.50 -14.17
C LYS A 434 -17.83 -18.74 -15.25
N LEU A 435 -17.81 -17.98 -16.35
CA LEU A 435 -18.73 -18.13 -17.45
C LEU A 435 -18.36 -19.35 -18.31
N GLN A 436 -17.07 -19.51 -18.55
CA GLN A 436 -16.47 -20.66 -19.23
C GLN A 436 -14.99 -20.74 -18.84
N ASP A 437 -14.29 -21.76 -19.29
CA ASP A 437 -12.87 -21.88 -19.05
C ASP A 437 -12.13 -20.65 -19.60
N GLY A 438 -11.40 -19.97 -18.70
CA GLY A 438 -10.66 -18.75 -19.01
C GLY A 438 -11.46 -17.44 -18.97
N ILE A 439 -12.78 -17.43 -18.78
CA ILE A 439 -13.58 -16.20 -18.68
C ILE A 439 -14.28 -16.12 -17.33
N ARG A 440 -13.97 -15.06 -16.57
CA ARG A 440 -14.57 -14.79 -15.27
C ARG A 440 -15.14 -13.38 -15.19
N ILE A 441 -16.25 -13.24 -14.49
CA ILE A 441 -16.80 -11.95 -14.06
C ILE A 441 -16.62 -11.87 -12.56
N HIS A 442 -16.04 -10.78 -12.09
CA HIS A 442 -16.01 -10.48 -10.66
C HIS A 442 -16.77 -9.20 -10.39
N THR A 443 -17.43 -9.13 -9.25
CA THR A 443 -18.10 -7.93 -8.77
C THR A 443 -18.00 -7.87 -7.26
N SER A 444 -17.92 -6.67 -6.72
CA SER A 444 -18.05 -6.48 -5.29
C SER A 444 -18.82 -5.21 -4.93
N ILE A 445 -19.50 -5.27 -3.80
CA ILE A 445 -20.09 -4.11 -3.12
C ILE A 445 -19.68 -4.18 -1.65
N GLY A 446 -19.23 -3.05 -1.11
CA GLY A 446 -18.81 -3.00 0.28
C GLY A 446 -18.79 -1.60 0.83
N THR A 447 -18.78 -1.53 2.15
CA THR A 447 -18.61 -0.31 2.90
C THR A 447 -17.18 -0.24 3.47
N GLY A 448 -16.64 0.97 3.53
CA GLY A 448 -15.38 1.27 4.18
C GLY A 448 -15.56 2.36 5.24
N PHE A 449 -14.65 2.39 6.19
CA PHE A 449 -14.59 3.48 7.18
C PHE A 449 -13.15 3.80 7.53
N LYS A 450 -12.92 5.06 7.95
CA LYS A 450 -11.64 5.51 8.50
C LYS A 450 -11.91 6.31 9.76
N VAL A 451 -11.31 5.87 10.85
CA VAL A 451 -11.36 6.55 12.14
C VAL A 451 -10.53 7.83 12.06
N PRO A 452 -10.96 8.95 12.68
CA PRO A 452 -10.12 10.14 12.79
C PRO A 452 -8.76 9.81 13.39
N ASP A 453 -7.70 10.27 12.76
CA ASP A 453 -6.34 9.99 13.22
C ASP A 453 -5.87 10.92 14.34
N PHE A 454 -4.74 10.64 14.97
CA PHE A 454 -4.17 11.45 16.04
C PHE A 454 -3.92 12.89 15.61
N ARG A 455 -3.50 13.11 14.35
CA ARG A 455 -3.23 14.44 13.81
C ARG A 455 -4.52 15.24 13.73
N GLN A 456 -5.58 14.63 13.22
CA GLN A 456 -6.89 15.27 13.07
C GLN A 456 -7.50 15.65 14.44
N LEU A 457 -7.23 14.85 15.48
CA LEU A 457 -7.82 15.05 16.80
C LEU A 457 -6.95 15.86 17.78
N TYR A 458 -5.61 15.64 17.79
CA TYR A 458 -4.77 16.07 18.92
C TYR A 458 -3.54 16.89 18.55
N VAL A 459 -3.21 17.07 17.27
CA VAL A 459 -2.01 17.81 16.88
C VAL A 459 -1.98 19.22 17.47
N GLN A 460 -0.80 19.65 17.85
CA GLN A 460 -0.50 21.04 18.18
C GLN A 460 0.84 21.39 17.55
N PHE A 461 0.81 22.15 16.49
CA PHE A 461 1.98 22.48 15.71
C PHE A 461 1.93 23.93 15.24
N SER A 462 3.02 24.67 15.44
CA SER A 462 3.20 26.03 14.94
C SER A 462 4.29 26.04 13.90
N ASN A 463 3.93 26.36 12.66
CA ASN A 463 4.90 26.61 11.60
C ASN A 463 5.25 28.09 11.60
N ARG A 464 6.52 28.43 11.85
CA ARG A 464 7.01 29.81 11.89
C ARG A 464 7.83 30.19 10.65
N LEU A 465 7.82 29.34 9.61
CA LEU A 465 8.66 29.49 8.45
C LEU A 465 8.13 30.58 7.50
N GLY A 466 9.03 31.42 6.99
CA GLY A 466 8.78 32.34 5.88
C GLY A 466 7.95 33.58 6.16
N GLY A 467 7.78 34.00 7.43
CA GLY A 467 7.10 35.27 7.78
C GLY A 467 5.57 35.21 7.78
N ALA A 468 4.94 34.18 7.23
CA ALA A 468 3.51 33.91 7.27
C ALA A 468 3.25 32.57 7.99
N GLY A 469 3.62 32.49 9.27
CA GLY A 469 3.43 31.30 10.08
C GLY A 469 1.93 30.94 10.26
N TYR A 470 1.66 29.67 10.55
CA TYR A 470 0.33 29.19 10.90
C TYR A 470 0.37 28.22 12.08
N ASP A 471 -0.72 28.18 12.81
CA ASP A 471 -0.94 27.18 13.86
C ASP A 471 -1.87 26.08 13.34
N LEU A 472 -1.50 24.82 13.57
CA LEU A 472 -2.33 23.65 13.29
C LEU A 472 -2.76 23.03 14.63
N ILE A 473 -4.06 23.00 14.87
CA ILE A 473 -4.64 22.56 16.15
C ILE A 473 -5.66 21.46 15.86
N GLY A 474 -5.49 20.30 16.49
CA GLY A 474 -6.41 19.17 16.36
C GLY A 474 -7.82 19.49 16.84
N ALA A 475 -8.83 18.89 16.22
CA ALA A 475 -10.24 19.20 16.44
C ALA A 475 -10.65 19.11 17.93
N ARG A 476 -10.24 18.08 18.66
CA ARG A 476 -10.56 17.92 20.09
C ARG A 476 -10.01 19.02 20.98
N ARG A 477 -8.86 19.59 20.61
CA ARG A 477 -8.29 20.75 21.36
C ARG A 477 -9.13 22.01 21.20
N LEU A 478 -9.94 22.08 20.14
CA LEU A 478 -10.94 23.14 19.91
C LEU A 478 -12.35 22.75 20.39
N GLY A 479 -12.50 21.60 21.08
CA GLY A 479 -13.80 21.12 21.55
C GLY A 479 -14.69 20.55 20.44
N LEU A 480 -14.11 20.17 19.29
CA LEU A 480 -14.84 19.59 18.16
C LEU A 480 -14.70 18.06 18.15
N ASP A 481 -15.81 17.37 17.97
CA ASP A 481 -15.84 15.93 17.73
C ASP A 481 -15.88 15.62 16.23
N LEU A 482 -15.00 14.72 15.80
CA LEU A 482 -14.97 14.23 14.40
C LEU A 482 -15.65 12.88 14.31
N GLN A 483 -16.46 12.70 13.27
CA GLN A 483 -17.08 11.44 12.90
C GLN A 483 -16.17 10.65 11.96
N PRO A 484 -16.20 9.31 11.99
CA PRO A 484 -15.48 8.50 11.02
C PRO A 484 -15.90 8.81 9.58
N GLU A 485 -14.92 8.88 8.69
CA GLU A 485 -15.16 8.92 7.26
C GLU A 485 -15.73 7.57 6.81
N ARG A 486 -16.65 7.60 5.85
CA ARG A 486 -17.32 6.39 5.34
C ARG A 486 -17.27 6.35 3.84
N SER A 487 -17.24 5.15 3.28
CA SER A 487 -17.38 4.93 1.85
C SER A 487 -18.37 3.82 1.53
N ILE A 488 -19.01 3.94 0.37
CA ILE A 488 -19.70 2.84 -0.32
C ILE A 488 -19.00 2.70 -1.66
N SER A 489 -18.58 1.49 -1.97
CA SER A 489 -17.86 1.21 -3.20
C SER A 489 -18.44 -0.01 -3.89
N MET A 490 -18.47 0.06 -5.22
CA MET A 490 -18.89 -1.05 -6.09
C MET A 490 -17.89 -1.17 -7.24
N ASP A 491 -17.68 -2.39 -7.66
CA ASP A 491 -16.90 -2.68 -8.85
C ASP A 491 -17.48 -3.88 -9.63
N LEU A 492 -17.21 -3.86 -10.93
CA LEU A 492 -17.54 -4.93 -11.86
C LEU A 492 -16.39 -5.08 -12.85
N GLY A 493 -15.93 -6.30 -13.04
CA GLY A 493 -14.85 -6.57 -13.98
C GLY A 493 -15.00 -7.89 -14.71
N VAL A 494 -14.40 -7.96 -15.88
CA VAL A 494 -14.27 -9.16 -16.70
C VAL A 494 -12.80 -9.51 -16.79
N ILE A 495 -12.47 -10.77 -16.55
CA ILE A 495 -11.14 -11.32 -16.64
C ILE A 495 -11.14 -12.41 -17.71
N LEU A 496 -10.19 -12.32 -18.61
CA LEU A 496 -9.79 -13.38 -19.52
C LEU A 496 -8.49 -13.99 -18.98
N ASP A 497 -8.62 -15.16 -18.34
CA ASP A 497 -7.49 -15.87 -17.76
C ASP A 497 -6.83 -16.76 -18.81
N GLU A 498 -5.49 -16.67 -18.91
CA GLU A 498 -4.63 -17.61 -19.62
C GLU A 498 -5.23 -18.17 -20.93
N TRP A 499 -5.63 -17.26 -21.82
CA TRP A 499 -5.99 -17.66 -23.16
C TRP A 499 -4.73 -17.93 -23.97
N SER A 500 -4.79 -18.93 -24.85
CA SER A 500 -3.76 -19.23 -25.81
C SER A 500 -4.38 -19.27 -27.19
N THR A 501 -3.74 -18.61 -28.14
CA THR A 501 -4.17 -18.58 -29.55
C THR A 501 -2.95 -18.52 -30.47
N ASN A 502 -3.11 -19.05 -31.66
CA ASN A 502 -2.10 -19.03 -32.74
C ASN A 502 -2.36 -17.89 -33.73
N PHE A 503 -2.67 -16.69 -33.20
CA PHE A 503 -3.14 -15.55 -33.99
C PHE A 503 -2.12 -15.02 -35.03
N ILE A 504 -0.83 -15.13 -34.76
CA ILE A 504 0.24 -14.63 -35.66
C ILE A 504 0.63 -15.68 -36.73
N SER A 505 0.74 -16.93 -36.33
CA SER A 505 0.96 -18.09 -37.20
C SER A 505 0.60 -19.37 -36.45
N ASP A 506 0.33 -20.46 -37.15
CA ASP A 506 -0.04 -21.74 -36.53
C ASP A 506 1.06 -22.30 -35.63
N ASP A 507 2.31 -21.84 -35.78
CA ASP A 507 3.48 -22.31 -35.04
C ASP A 507 3.83 -21.42 -33.81
N ILE A 508 3.14 -20.29 -33.58
CA ILE A 508 3.49 -19.34 -32.52
C ILE A 508 2.32 -19.17 -31.55
N PRO A 509 2.29 -19.96 -30.46
CA PRO A 509 1.25 -19.77 -29.44
C PRO A 509 1.49 -18.45 -28.67
N ILE A 510 0.49 -17.58 -28.68
CA ILE A 510 0.44 -16.41 -27.81
C ILE A 510 -0.39 -16.78 -26.59
N SER A 511 0.20 -16.68 -25.41
CA SER A 511 -0.52 -16.79 -24.15
C SER A 511 -0.76 -15.41 -23.55
N GLY A 512 -1.91 -15.22 -22.92
CA GLY A 512 -2.23 -13.91 -22.39
C GLY A 512 -3.22 -13.93 -21.24
N PHE A 513 -3.32 -12.76 -20.61
CA PHE A 513 -4.28 -12.38 -19.58
C PHE A 513 -4.80 -10.99 -19.92
N ALA A 514 -6.11 -10.79 -19.85
CA ALA A 514 -6.69 -9.47 -20.00
C ALA A 514 -7.74 -9.23 -18.92
N GLU A 515 -7.87 -8.00 -18.51
CA GLU A 515 -8.86 -7.56 -17.54
C GLU A 515 -9.38 -6.18 -17.89
N CYS A 516 -10.68 -6.00 -17.72
CA CYS A 516 -11.35 -4.71 -17.79
C CYS A 516 -12.26 -4.58 -16.56
N ARG A 517 -12.11 -3.48 -15.81
CA ARG A 517 -12.84 -3.23 -14.58
C ARG A 517 -13.39 -1.81 -14.55
N VAL A 518 -14.64 -1.65 -14.14
CA VAL A 518 -15.23 -0.36 -13.79
C VAL A 518 -15.47 -0.30 -12.29
N PHE A 519 -15.36 0.88 -11.70
CA PHE A 519 -15.61 1.09 -10.28
C PHE A 519 -16.29 2.44 -10.01
N HIS A 520 -17.00 2.50 -8.89
CA HIS A 520 -17.59 3.72 -8.35
C HIS A 520 -17.48 3.72 -6.83
N ASN A 521 -16.95 4.83 -6.26
CA ASN A 521 -16.85 5.06 -4.83
C ASN A 521 -17.57 6.36 -4.48
N THR A 522 -18.37 6.34 -3.43
CA THR A 522 -18.94 7.52 -2.79
C THR A 522 -18.40 7.61 -1.38
N LEU A 523 -17.84 8.78 -1.01
CA LEU A 523 -17.30 9.06 0.30
C LEU A 523 -18.15 10.13 0.99
N SER A 524 -18.32 9.99 2.28
CA SER A 524 -19.06 10.91 3.14
C SER A 524 -18.32 11.16 4.44
N ASN A 525 -18.62 12.28 5.09
CA ASN A 525 -17.97 12.73 6.32
C ASN A 525 -16.45 12.89 6.18
N LEU A 526 -15.96 13.25 4.98
CA LEU A 526 -14.54 13.48 4.79
C LEU A 526 -14.03 14.53 5.77
N ILE A 527 -12.90 14.24 6.40
CA ILE A 527 -12.26 15.12 7.35
C ILE A 527 -11.28 16.01 6.60
N GLU A 528 -11.63 17.27 6.48
CA GLU A 528 -10.87 18.25 5.73
C GLU A 528 -10.24 19.29 6.65
N PHE A 529 -9.13 19.81 6.18
CA PHE A 529 -8.38 20.90 6.76
C PHE A 529 -9.12 22.23 6.48
N TYR A 530 -9.33 23.05 7.50
CA TYR A 530 -10.04 24.32 7.33
C TYR A 530 -9.45 25.42 8.19
N TYR A 531 -9.59 26.66 7.73
CA TYR A 531 -9.21 27.86 8.45
C TYR A 531 -10.24 28.19 9.52
N THR A 532 -9.81 28.39 10.78
CA THR A 532 -10.67 28.67 11.92
C THR A 532 -10.68 30.15 12.31
N GLY A 533 -9.73 30.96 11.84
CA GLY A 533 -9.50 32.33 12.23
C GLY A 533 -8.02 32.59 12.51
N ASN A 534 -7.70 33.76 13.03
CA ASN A 534 -6.36 34.10 13.45
C ASN A 534 -6.20 33.96 14.97
N ASN A 535 -5.03 33.54 15.39
CA ASN A 535 -4.62 33.55 16.80
C ASN A 535 -4.62 35.00 17.31
N PRO A 536 -5.41 35.32 18.37
CA PRO A 536 -5.54 36.69 18.87
C PRO A 536 -4.24 37.33 19.38
N GLN A 537 -3.25 36.49 19.76
CA GLN A 537 -1.98 36.93 20.35
C GLN A 537 -0.87 37.10 19.30
N THR A 538 -0.82 36.21 18.31
CA THR A 538 0.24 36.17 17.29
C THR A 538 -0.20 36.68 15.94
N ASN A 539 -1.51 36.87 15.73
CA ASN A 539 -2.16 37.16 14.43
C ASN A 539 -1.87 36.11 13.34
N GLN A 540 -1.37 34.94 13.73
CA GLN A 540 -1.13 33.83 12.80
C GLN A 540 -2.43 33.11 12.46
N ALA A 541 -2.55 32.62 11.21
CA ALA A 541 -3.69 31.82 10.78
C ALA A 541 -3.74 30.49 11.56
N VAL A 542 -4.92 30.17 12.07
CA VAL A 542 -5.17 28.91 12.79
C VAL A 542 -5.99 27.99 11.91
N TYR A 543 -5.50 26.77 11.74
CA TYR A 543 -6.16 25.72 11.00
C TYR A 543 -6.51 24.53 11.89
N SER A 544 -7.57 23.83 11.53
CA SER A 544 -8.03 22.62 12.22
C SER A 544 -8.70 21.65 11.24
N TYR A 545 -9.41 20.66 11.77
CA TYR A 545 -10.07 19.60 11.01
C TYR A 545 -11.57 19.56 11.33
N ARG A 546 -12.39 19.29 10.32
CA ARG A 546 -13.84 19.05 10.48
C ARG A 546 -14.37 18.12 9.38
N ASN A 547 -15.50 17.47 9.65
CA ASN A 547 -16.22 16.71 8.65
C ASN A 547 -17.02 17.67 7.76
N ILE A 548 -16.61 17.88 6.51
CA ILE A 548 -17.24 18.90 5.64
C ILE A 548 -17.51 18.44 4.22
N ALA A 549 -16.94 17.32 3.78
CA ALA A 549 -16.97 17.02 2.36
C ALA A 549 -17.63 15.69 2.04
N ARG A 550 -18.26 15.65 0.87
CA ARG A 550 -18.64 14.43 0.18
C ARG A 550 -17.87 14.39 -1.13
N ALA A 551 -17.31 13.24 -1.47
CA ALA A 551 -16.61 13.07 -2.73
C ALA A 551 -17.05 11.80 -3.45
N SER A 552 -16.86 11.78 -4.76
CA SER A 552 -16.99 10.56 -5.55
C SER A 552 -15.76 10.35 -6.42
N THR A 553 -15.42 9.09 -6.62
CA THR A 553 -14.41 8.68 -7.60
C THR A 553 -14.96 7.52 -8.42
N GLN A 554 -14.81 7.58 -9.72
CA GLN A 554 -15.24 6.52 -10.62
C GLN A 554 -14.26 6.37 -11.77
N GLY A 555 -14.18 5.18 -12.34
CA GLY A 555 -13.22 4.96 -13.40
C GLY A 555 -13.29 3.62 -14.06
N LEU A 556 -12.46 3.49 -15.09
CA LEU A 556 -12.19 2.29 -15.86
C LEU A 556 -10.73 1.93 -15.72
N GLU A 557 -10.45 0.68 -15.37
CA GLU A 557 -9.09 0.11 -15.39
C GLU A 557 -9.02 -1.03 -16.40
N MET A 558 -7.97 -1.04 -17.19
CA MET A 558 -7.67 -2.11 -18.14
C MET A 558 -6.26 -2.62 -17.93
N SER A 559 -6.07 -3.92 -17.99
CA SER A 559 -4.74 -4.53 -18.03
C SER A 559 -4.69 -5.68 -19.04
N LEU A 560 -3.59 -5.74 -19.78
CA LEU A 560 -3.33 -6.76 -20.78
C LEU A 560 -1.89 -7.25 -20.57
N ARG A 561 -1.71 -8.57 -20.50
CA ARG A 561 -0.39 -9.22 -20.46
C ARG A 561 -0.38 -10.31 -21.51
N MET A 562 0.68 -10.37 -22.28
CA MET A 562 0.85 -11.37 -23.33
C MET A 562 2.29 -11.83 -23.35
N SER A 563 2.52 -13.08 -23.73
CA SER A 563 3.84 -13.59 -24.05
C SER A 563 3.79 -14.59 -25.20
N HIS A 564 4.89 -14.67 -25.93
CA HIS A 564 5.07 -15.65 -26.98
C HIS A 564 6.55 -16.02 -27.17
N PRO A 565 6.85 -17.27 -27.59
CA PRO A 565 8.20 -17.66 -28.01
C PRO A 565 8.61 -16.93 -29.29
N ILE A 566 9.90 -16.69 -29.46
CA ILE A 566 10.43 -16.05 -30.65
C ILE A 566 10.68 -17.13 -31.73
N PRO A 567 10.12 -17.01 -32.95
CA PRO A 567 10.34 -17.96 -34.02
C PRO A 567 11.82 -18.15 -34.35
N GLY A 568 12.24 -19.40 -34.50
CA GLY A 568 13.63 -19.75 -34.81
C GLY A 568 14.61 -19.63 -33.61
N HIS A 569 14.13 -19.29 -32.42
CA HIS A 569 14.90 -19.22 -31.19
C HIS A 569 14.22 -20.02 -30.07
N GLU A 570 14.52 -21.32 -29.96
CA GLU A 570 13.88 -22.27 -29.01
C GLU A 570 13.89 -21.81 -27.53
N SER A 571 14.74 -20.85 -27.16
CA SER A 571 14.92 -20.35 -25.81
C SER A 571 14.58 -18.86 -25.66
N GLY A 572 14.08 -18.20 -26.71
CA GLY A 572 13.71 -16.77 -26.71
C GLY A 572 12.23 -16.56 -26.44
N GLU A 573 11.90 -15.62 -25.55
CA GLU A 573 10.52 -15.21 -25.19
C GLU A 573 10.38 -13.71 -25.22
N LEU A 574 9.27 -13.20 -25.78
CA LEU A 574 8.85 -11.81 -25.68
C LEU A 574 7.60 -11.71 -24.82
N GLY A 575 7.61 -10.79 -23.87
CA GLY A 575 6.49 -10.49 -23.00
C GLY A 575 6.07 -9.03 -23.11
N TYR A 576 4.76 -8.76 -23.14
CA TYR A 576 4.14 -7.44 -23.22
C TYR A 576 3.19 -7.24 -22.05
N SER A 577 3.19 -6.06 -21.48
CA SER A 577 2.19 -5.69 -20.47
C SER A 577 1.75 -4.25 -20.70
N PHE A 578 0.44 -4.03 -20.72
CA PHE A 578 -0.20 -2.73 -20.84
C PHE A 578 -1.18 -2.56 -19.70
N GLY A 579 -1.17 -1.38 -19.11
CA GLY A 579 -2.13 -0.97 -18.12
C GLY A 579 -2.66 0.42 -18.46
N TYR A 580 -3.95 0.67 -18.26
CA TYR A 580 -4.57 1.96 -18.47
C TYR A 580 -5.62 2.21 -17.41
N GLN A 581 -5.72 3.45 -16.96
CA GLN A 581 -6.79 3.93 -16.09
C GLN A 581 -7.37 5.22 -16.65
N TYR A 582 -8.70 5.28 -16.71
CA TYR A 582 -9.50 6.50 -16.77
C TYR A 582 -10.09 6.76 -15.39
N LEU A 583 -10.01 8.00 -14.89
CA LEU A 583 -10.43 8.38 -13.55
C LEU A 583 -11.20 9.71 -13.59
N ASP A 584 -12.45 9.70 -13.12
CA ASP A 584 -13.26 10.89 -12.85
C ASP A 584 -13.42 11.05 -11.33
N THR A 585 -13.11 12.22 -10.82
CA THR A 585 -13.16 12.53 -9.38
C THR A 585 -13.90 13.83 -9.14
N ARG A 586 -14.75 13.87 -8.09
CA ARG A 586 -15.58 15.04 -7.79
C ARG A 586 -15.65 15.29 -6.30
N ASP A 587 -15.43 16.53 -5.89
CA ASP A 587 -15.98 17.06 -4.66
C ASP A 587 -17.45 17.39 -4.92
N LEU A 588 -18.37 16.66 -4.30
CA LEU A 588 -19.79 16.77 -4.60
C LEU A 588 -20.39 18.08 -4.10
N GLU A 589 -19.85 18.69 -3.03
CA GLU A 589 -20.31 19.97 -2.53
C GLU A 589 -19.90 21.10 -3.48
N VAL A 590 -18.64 21.05 -3.94
CA VAL A 590 -18.13 22.01 -4.93
C VAL A 590 -18.88 21.87 -6.25
N TYR A 591 -19.13 20.64 -6.69
CA TYR A 591 -19.86 20.38 -7.92
C TYR A 591 -21.29 20.93 -7.86
N ASP A 592 -22.02 20.71 -6.76
CA ASP A 592 -23.34 21.27 -6.49
C ASP A 592 -23.31 22.83 -6.46
N ALA A 593 -22.23 23.40 -5.91
CA ALA A 593 -22.05 24.85 -5.84
C ALA A 593 -21.80 25.47 -7.22
N ILE A 594 -21.03 24.78 -8.08
CA ILE A 594 -20.79 25.19 -9.46
C ILE A 594 -22.12 25.21 -10.25
N GLU A 595 -22.91 24.15 -10.15
CA GLU A 595 -24.23 24.08 -10.80
C GLU A 595 -25.19 25.21 -10.37
N LYS A 596 -25.07 25.66 -9.12
CA LYS A 596 -25.84 26.78 -8.57
C LYS A 596 -25.20 28.16 -8.80
N GLY A 597 -24.05 28.23 -9.49
CA GLY A 597 -23.32 29.47 -9.75
C GLY A 597 -22.70 30.12 -8.50
N MET A 598 -22.44 29.33 -7.43
CA MET A 598 -21.90 29.80 -6.16
C MET A 598 -20.40 29.57 -6.00
N ALA A 599 -19.74 28.92 -6.96
CA ALA A 599 -18.29 28.74 -7.01
C ALA A 599 -17.69 29.52 -8.18
N GLY A 600 -16.57 30.19 -7.93
CA GLY A 600 -15.91 31.01 -8.96
C GLY A 600 -14.79 31.88 -8.40
N THR A 601 -14.22 32.73 -9.23
CA THR A 601 -13.16 33.68 -8.89
C THR A 601 -13.69 35.10 -8.81
N ILE A 602 -13.07 35.92 -7.96
CA ILE A 602 -13.28 37.36 -7.99
C ILE A 602 -12.13 37.96 -8.80
N ASP A 603 -12.44 38.59 -9.93
CA ASP A 603 -11.45 39.32 -10.74
C ASP A 603 -10.86 40.44 -9.87
N PRO A 604 -9.56 40.42 -9.54
CA PRO A 604 -8.96 41.40 -8.66
C PRO A 604 -8.93 42.83 -9.24
N SER A 605 -9.07 42.97 -10.54
CA SER A 605 -9.05 44.29 -11.24
C SER A 605 -10.43 44.95 -11.32
N THR A 606 -11.49 44.14 -11.44
CA THR A 606 -12.86 44.63 -11.65
C THR A 606 -13.78 44.38 -10.45
N GLY A 607 -13.39 43.52 -9.47
CA GLY A 607 -14.22 43.08 -8.37
C GLY A 607 -15.41 42.20 -8.80
N ARG A 608 -15.46 41.78 -10.07
CA ARG A 608 -16.54 40.97 -10.60
C ARG A 608 -16.35 39.51 -10.26
N PHE A 609 -17.45 38.87 -9.80
CA PHE A 609 -17.47 37.44 -9.60
C PHE A 609 -17.68 36.70 -10.93
N ASN A 610 -16.72 35.87 -11.29
CA ASN A 610 -16.76 35.02 -12.48
C ASN A 610 -17.08 33.57 -12.01
N THR A 611 -18.25 33.07 -12.38
CA THR A 611 -18.71 31.73 -12.01
C THR A 611 -17.90 30.66 -12.74
N LEU A 612 -17.46 29.65 -12.01
CA LEU A 612 -16.91 28.42 -12.59
C LEU A 612 -18.03 27.62 -13.24
N THR A 613 -17.75 26.97 -14.34
CA THR A 613 -18.68 26.05 -15.00
C THR A 613 -18.26 24.60 -14.79
N VAL A 614 -19.23 23.66 -14.83
CA VAL A 614 -18.94 22.23 -14.73
C VAL A 614 -17.89 21.78 -15.76
N LYS A 615 -17.89 22.38 -16.95
CA LYS A 615 -16.93 22.07 -18.01
C LYS A 615 -15.49 22.46 -17.64
N ASN A 616 -15.33 23.49 -16.82
CA ASN A 616 -14.03 24.00 -16.39
C ASN A 616 -13.62 23.46 -15.02
N TYR A 617 -14.45 22.61 -14.40
CA TYR A 617 -14.10 21.95 -13.12
C TYR A 617 -13.04 20.89 -13.32
N GLY A 618 -11.97 20.95 -12.55
CA GLY A 618 -10.77 20.12 -12.67
C GLY A 618 -10.77 18.82 -11.86
N GLY A 619 -11.82 18.54 -11.08
CA GLY A 619 -11.88 17.35 -10.24
C GLY A 619 -11.27 17.53 -8.86
N LEU A 620 -10.59 16.53 -8.34
CA LEU A 620 -9.83 16.60 -7.09
C LEU A 620 -8.35 16.90 -7.38
N TRP A 621 -7.68 17.63 -6.49
CA TRP A 621 -6.25 17.94 -6.59
C TRP A 621 -5.37 16.69 -6.67
N PHE A 622 -4.29 16.78 -7.41
CA PHE A 622 -3.29 15.70 -7.59
C PHE A 622 -3.87 14.40 -8.19
N ARG A 623 -4.94 14.52 -9.00
CA ARG A 623 -5.56 13.38 -9.69
C ARG A 623 -5.45 13.56 -11.19
N SER A 624 -4.77 12.61 -11.85
CA SER A 624 -4.71 12.55 -13.30
C SER A 624 -5.92 11.78 -13.84
N VAL A 625 -6.60 12.35 -14.83
CA VAL A 625 -7.75 11.69 -15.50
C VAL A 625 -7.30 10.45 -16.27
N HIS A 626 -6.10 10.48 -16.84
CA HIS A 626 -5.55 9.40 -17.65
C HIS A 626 -4.18 8.99 -17.14
N SER A 627 -3.99 7.72 -16.86
CA SER A 627 -2.68 7.16 -16.56
C SER A 627 -2.51 5.81 -17.24
N GLY A 628 -1.26 5.43 -17.52
CA GLY A 628 -0.98 4.16 -18.18
C GLY A 628 0.42 3.65 -17.91
N THR A 629 0.59 2.37 -18.10
CA THR A 629 1.87 1.66 -17.97
C THR A 629 2.08 0.75 -19.18
N MET A 630 3.30 0.63 -19.60
CA MET A 630 3.72 -0.30 -20.66
C MET A 630 5.00 -0.98 -20.23
N ARG A 631 5.10 -2.28 -20.46
CA ARG A 631 6.33 -3.05 -20.28
C ARG A 631 6.53 -3.97 -21.47
N LEU A 632 7.74 -4.01 -21.97
CA LEU A 632 8.23 -4.97 -22.97
C LEU A 632 9.41 -5.70 -22.34
N ASN A 633 9.36 -7.03 -22.29
CA ASN A 633 10.43 -7.89 -21.79
C ASN A 633 10.90 -8.83 -22.90
N TYR A 634 12.20 -8.99 -22.99
CA TYR A 634 12.85 -10.00 -23.79
C TYR A 634 13.66 -10.92 -22.86
N GLU A 635 13.51 -12.21 -23.01
CA GLU A 635 14.30 -13.21 -22.27
C GLU A 635 14.85 -14.25 -23.27
N HIS A 636 16.16 -14.51 -23.19
CA HIS A 636 16.83 -15.58 -23.90
C HIS A 636 17.48 -16.51 -22.87
N ARG A 637 16.81 -17.62 -22.54
CA ARG A 637 17.18 -18.50 -21.43
C ARG A 637 18.55 -19.12 -21.57
N ASN A 638 18.84 -19.73 -22.73
CA ASN A 638 20.13 -20.39 -22.98
C ASN A 638 21.32 -19.44 -22.99
N ALA A 639 21.10 -18.21 -23.43
CA ALA A 639 22.11 -17.16 -23.34
C ALA A 639 22.16 -16.48 -21.97
N GLY A 640 21.18 -16.69 -21.08
CA GLY A 640 21.06 -15.98 -19.82
C GLY A 640 20.96 -14.47 -20.00
N ILE A 641 20.33 -13.97 -21.07
CA ILE A 641 20.17 -12.56 -21.36
C ILE A 641 18.71 -12.18 -21.17
N SER A 642 18.46 -11.08 -20.45
CA SER A 642 17.14 -10.47 -20.40
C SER A 642 17.24 -8.96 -20.60
N ALA A 643 16.25 -8.38 -21.27
CA ALA A 643 16.13 -6.94 -21.47
C ALA A 643 14.70 -6.47 -21.17
N SER A 644 14.54 -5.26 -20.70
CA SER A 644 13.22 -4.68 -20.40
C SER A 644 13.15 -3.21 -20.77
N ILE A 645 12.02 -2.81 -21.32
CA ILE A 645 11.60 -1.43 -21.53
C ILE A 645 10.34 -1.22 -20.74
N ARG A 646 10.28 -0.17 -19.93
CA ARG A 646 9.14 0.14 -19.07
C ARG A 646 8.80 1.61 -19.19
N ALA A 647 7.54 1.91 -19.46
CA ALA A 647 7.04 3.26 -19.58
C ALA A 647 5.86 3.47 -18.62
N GLN A 648 5.83 4.61 -17.96
CA GLN A 648 4.69 5.10 -17.20
C GLN A 648 4.26 6.45 -17.75
N PHE A 649 3.04 6.54 -18.19
CA PHE A 649 2.38 7.77 -18.62
C PHE A 649 1.48 8.28 -17.50
N ILE A 650 1.61 9.56 -17.16
CA ILE A 650 0.71 10.29 -16.26
C ILE A 650 0.18 11.48 -17.04
N GLY A 651 -1.14 11.56 -17.18
CA GLY A 651 -1.80 12.73 -17.78
C GLY A 651 -1.66 13.97 -16.89
N ARG A 652 -2.07 15.11 -17.39
CA ARG A 652 -2.06 16.35 -16.61
C ARG A 652 -2.90 16.22 -15.34
N PHE A 653 -2.51 16.94 -14.29
CA PHE A 653 -3.25 16.99 -13.02
C PHE A 653 -3.08 18.36 -12.34
N GLY A 654 -4.08 18.78 -11.58
CA GLY A 654 -4.03 20.02 -10.81
C GLY A 654 -3.11 19.92 -9.60
N ASP A 655 -2.32 20.98 -9.36
CA ASP A 655 -1.47 21.14 -8.18
C ASP A 655 -1.89 22.40 -7.43
N GLU A 656 -2.48 22.23 -6.25
CA GLU A 656 -2.99 23.33 -5.42
C GLU A 656 -1.93 24.41 -5.11
N ALA A 657 -0.65 24.03 -5.06
CA ALA A 657 0.43 24.97 -4.80
C ALA A 657 0.68 25.93 -5.96
N LEU A 658 0.28 25.59 -7.18
CA LEU A 658 0.40 26.45 -8.37
C LEU A 658 -0.78 27.42 -8.52
N ASP A 659 -1.92 27.10 -7.90
CA ASP A 659 -3.13 27.91 -7.96
C ASP A 659 -3.07 29.03 -6.89
N ILE A 660 -2.59 30.21 -7.27
CA ILE A 660 -2.44 31.36 -6.36
C ILE A 660 -3.75 32.14 -6.24
N ASN A 661 -4.50 32.29 -7.34
CA ASN A 661 -5.68 33.16 -7.46
C ASN A 661 -6.90 32.41 -8.02
N GLY A 662 -6.93 31.09 -7.92
CA GLY A 662 -7.99 30.27 -8.49
C GLY A 662 -9.33 30.37 -7.77
N PRO A 663 -10.34 29.67 -8.28
CA PRO A 663 -11.67 29.64 -7.70
C PRO A 663 -11.66 29.14 -6.26
N VAL A 664 -12.54 29.71 -5.45
CA VAL A 664 -12.72 29.29 -4.05
C VAL A 664 -14.19 28.98 -3.78
N HIS A 665 -14.43 27.99 -2.93
CA HIS A 665 -15.73 27.70 -2.33
C HIS A 665 -15.54 27.33 -0.86
N ASN A 666 -16.26 28.01 0.05
CA ASN A 666 -16.15 27.79 1.48
C ASN A 666 -14.70 27.83 2.02
N ASN A 667 -13.89 28.80 1.54
CA ASN A 667 -12.48 28.96 1.86
C ASN A 667 -11.57 27.78 1.43
N ARG A 668 -12.01 26.95 0.48
CA ARG A 668 -11.21 25.90 -0.16
C ARG A 668 -10.95 26.27 -1.60
N LYS A 669 -9.74 26.06 -2.09
CA LYS A 669 -9.41 26.17 -3.50
C LYS A 669 -10.09 25.09 -4.31
N VAL A 670 -10.62 25.46 -5.46
CA VAL A 670 -11.35 24.59 -6.37
C VAL A 670 -10.52 24.40 -7.64
N PRO A 671 -10.12 23.18 -8.03
CA PRO A 671 -9.41 22.98 -9.27
C PRO A 671 -10.23 23.43 -10.46
N ASP A 672 -9.67 24.31 -11.31
CA ASP A 672 -10.21 24.58 -12.63
C ASP A 672 -9.20 24.14 -13.72
N LEU A 673 -9.48 24.29 -14.99
CA LEU A 673 -8.65 23.74 -16.06
C LEU A 673 -7.71 24.76 -16.66
N ASP A 674 -7.05 25.56 -15.83
CA ASP A 674 -6.12 26.62 -16.27
C ASP A 674 -4.64 26.37 -15.93
N ILE A 675 -3.95 27.35 -15.34
CA ILE A 675 -2.49 27.36 -15.19
C ILE A 675 -1.93 26.45 -14.08
N GLU A 676 -2.76 26.02 -13.13
CA GLU A 676 -2.31 25.16 -12.02
C GLU A 676 -2.04 23.72 -12.42
N TYR A 677 -2.21 23.37 -13.69
CA TYR A 677 -2.02 22.00 -14.14
C TYR A 677 -0.57 21.68 -14.46
N VAL A 678 -0.06 20.65 -13.79
CA VAL A 678 1.18 19.99 -14.16
C VAL A 678 0.99 19.29 -15.51
N PRO A 679 1.85 19.54 -16.52
CA PRO A 679 1.74 18.89 -17.83
C PRO A 679 1.85 17.39 -17.75
N ALA A 680 1.23 16.69 -18.71
CA ALA A 680 1.40 15.25 -18.86
C ALA A 680 2.86 14.89 -19.11
N TYR A 681 3.30 13.75 -18.57
CA TYR A 681 4.68 13.28 -18.74
C TYR A 681 4.76 11.74 -18.84
N THR A 682 5.89 11.28 -19.38
CA THR A 682 6.19 9.84 -19.48
C THR A 682 7.57 9.56 -18.88
N ILE A 683 7.63 8.63 -17.95
CA ILE A 683 8.88 8.10 -17.41
C ILE A 683 9.21 6.82 -18.18
N LEU A 684 10.40 6.76 -18.80
CA LEU A 684 10.88 5.61 -19.56
C LEU A 684 12.10 5.02 -18.85
N ASN A 685 12.07 3.72 -18.55
CA ASN A 685 13.13 2.98 -17.91
C ASN A 685 13.60 1.82 -18.81
N LEU A 686 14.91 1.59 -18.84
CA LEU A 686 15.54 0.52 -19.61
C LEU A 686 16.38 -0.37 -18.69
N GLY A 687 16.45 -1.65 -18.99
CA GLY A 687 17.31 -2.59 -18.26
C GLY A 687 17.79 -3.72 -19.17
N ILE A 688 19.02 -4.15 -18.99
CA ILE A 688 19.59 -5.35 -19.61
C ILE A 688 20.35 -6.12 -18.53
N SER A 689 20.12 -7.44 -18.50
CA SER A 689 20.76 -8.33 -17.51
C SER A 689 21.41 -9.52 -18.20
N LYS A 690 22.47 -10.02 -17.57
CA LYS A 690 23.19 -11.24 -17.95
C LYS A 690 23.31 -12.15 -16.74
N ASP A 691 22.84 -13.39 -16.87
CA ASP A 691 23.04 -14.47 -15.93
C ASP A 691 24.27 -15.28 -16.32
N ILE A 692 25.14 -15.56 -15.38
CA ILE A 692 26.37 -16.33 -15.52
C ILE A 692 26.36 -17.44 -14.47
N GLU A 693 26.36 -18.69 -14.89
CA GLU A 693 26.54 -19.83 -13.98
C GLU A 693 27.99 -19.85 -13.49
N LEU A 694 28.19 -19.78 -12.17
CA LEU A 694 29.54 -19.74 -11.57
C LEU A 694 30.23 -21.11 -11.61
N THR A 695 29.49 -22.18 -11.29
CA THR A 695 29.89 -23.58 -11.48
C THR A 695 28.63 -24.46 -11.56
N LYS A 696 28.77 -25.67 -12.18
CA LYS A 696 27.63 -26.62 -12.20
C LYS A 696 27.20 -26.94 -10.77
N ASN A 697 26.00 -26.47 -10.39
CA ASN A 697 25.31 -26.64 -9.09
C ASN A 697 25.78 -25.77 -7.90
N SER A 698 26.62 -24.75 -8.07
CA SER A 698 27.12 -24.00 -6.91
C SER A 698 26.80 -22.50 -6.87
N GLY A 699 25.98 -22.00 -7.78
CA GLY A 699 25.49 -20.63 -7.74
C GLY A 699 25.47 -19.92 -9.08
N SER A 700 24.88 -18.74 -9.11
CA SER A 700 24.78 -17.87 -10.28
C SER A 700 25.10 -16.43 -9.95
N LEU A 701 25.71 -15.72 -10.91
CA LEU A 701 25.94 -14.27 -10.88
C LEU A 701 25.03 -13.62 -11.92
N ARG A 702 24.20 -12.67 -11.48
CA ARG A 702 23.44 -11.78 -12.38
C ARG A 702 24.04 -10.39 -12.36
N ILE A 703 24.31 -9.84 -13.53
CA ILE A 703 24.75 -8.45 -13.72
C ILE A 703 23.65 -7.73 -14.49
N THR A 704 23.21 -6.58 -13.99
CA THR A 704 22.18 -5.73 -14.63
C THR A 704 22.69 -4.32 -14.81
N LEU A 705 22.56 -3.80 -16.03
CA LEU A 705 22.72 -2.39 -16.37
C LEU A 705 21.33 -1.78 -16.58
N GLY A 706 21.11 -0.60 -16.01
CA GLY A 706 19.82 0.07 -16.10
C GLY A 706 19.95 1.57 -16.33
N VAL A 707 18.91 2.13 -16.94
CA VAL A 707 18.70 3.58 -17.05
C VAL A 707 17.28 3.86 -16.59
N ASN A 708 17.14 4.59 -15.50
CA ASN A 708 15.86 5.06 -15.01
C ASN A 708 15.61 6.49 -15.51
N ASN A 709 14.35 6.79 -15.84
CA ASN A 709 13.93 8.10 -16.32
C ASN A 709 14.78 8.60 -17.52
N LEU A 710 14.89 7.76 -18.57
CA LEU A 710 15.70 8.04 -19.77
C LEU A 710 15.40 9.40 -20.39
N MET A 711 14.12 9.83 -20.35
CA MET A 711 13.65 11.11 -20.89
C MET A 711 14.06 12.30 -20.01
N ASN A 712 14.67 12.07 -18.86
CA ASN A 712 15.08 13.09 -17.88
C ASN A 712 13.94 14.01 -17.44
N VAL A 713 12.76 13.44 -17.22
CA VAL A 713 11.59 14.17 -16.72
C VAL A 713 11.87 14.69 -15.33
N MET A 714 11.74 15.99 -15.12
CA MET A 714 11.84 16.66 -13.84
C MET A 714 10.76 17.72 -13.74
N ASN A 715 10.19 17.90 -12.57
CA ASN A 715 9.38 19.06 -12.19
C ASN A 715 9.64 19.34 -10.71
N LEU A 716 10.65 20.14 -10.43
CA LEU A 716 11.13 20.39 -9.09
C LEU A 716 10.14 21.15 -8.21
N ARG A 717 9.16 21.84 -8.81
CA ARG A 717 8.11 22.57 -8.08
C ARG A 717 7.02 21.64 -7.54
N SER A 718 6.48 20.77 -8.40
CA SER A 718 5.35 19.90 -8.05
C SER A 718 5.76 18.47 -7.69
N MET A 719 6.96 18.03 -8.11
CA MET A 719 7.47 16.66 -7.92
C MET A 719 8.95 16.67 -7.51
N PRO A 720 9.31 17.28 -6.37
CA PRO A 720 10.71 17.45 -5.97
C PRO A 720 11.45 16.11 -5.76
N ASN A 721 10.72 15.02 -5.47
CA ASN A 721 11.27 13.68 -5.26
C ASN A 721 11.41 12.87 -6.57
N LEU A 722 10.98 13.41 -7.73
CA LEU A 722 11.21 12.78 -9.02
C LEU A 722 12.61 13.13 -9.50
N LEU A 723 13.55 12.23 -9.27
CA LEU A 723 14.92 12.37 -9.72
C LEU A 723 14.98 12.31 -11.25
N GLY A 724 15.82 13.11 -11.88
CA GLY A 724 16.10 13.06 -13.30
C GLY A 724 16.66 11.70 -13.73
N ARG A 725 17.31 11.64 -14.89
CA ARG A 725 17.91 10.42 -15.42
C ARG A 725 18.97 9.84 -14.47
N GLN A 726 18.92 8.52 -14.28
CA GLN A 726 19.83 7.77 -13.40
C GLN A 726 20.38 6.54 -14.13
N PHE A 727 21.68 6.31 -14.00
CA PHE A 727 22.33 5.07 -14.49
C PHE A 727 22.58 4.14 -13.31
N SER A 728 22.33 2.85 -13.52
CA SER A 728 22.50 1.83 -12.48
C SER A 728 23.33 0.66 -12.94
N LEU A 729 24.12 0.11 -12.04
CA LEU A 729 24.79 -1.17 -12.12
C LEU A 729 24.37 -2.02 -10.92
N THR A 730 23.92 -3.23 -11.18
CA THR A 730 23.52 -4.17 -10.15
C THR A 730 24.26 -5.48 -10.33
N MET A 731 24.74 -6.08 -9.24
CA MET A 731 25.34 -7.40 -9.18
C MET A 731 24.64 -8.24 -8.11
N GLN A 732 24.25 -9.46 -8.46
CA GLN A 732 23.59 -10.38 -7.54
C GLN A 732 24.22 -11.76 -7.65
N VAL A 733 24.69 -12.29 -6.51
CA VAL A 733 25.19 -13.67 -6.38
C VAL A 733 24.16 -14.47 -5.61
N MET A 734 23.73 -15.60 -6.17
CA MET A 734 22.83 -16.58 -5.55
C MET A 734 23.60 -17.87 -5.31
N LEU A 735 23.50 -18.45 -4.09
CA LEU A 735 24.19 -19.65 -3.61
C LEU A 735 23.18 -20.74 -3.26
#